data_f3f611cbe48c66e496d093c02c919427
#
_entry.id   f3f611cbe48c66e496d093c02c919427
#
_cell.length_a   1.000
_cell.length_b   1.000
_cell.length_c   1.000
_cell.angle_alpha   90.00
_cell.angle_beta   90.00
_cell.angle_gamma   90.00
#
_symmetry.space_group_name_H-M   'P 1'
#
loop_
_entity.id
_entity.type
_entity.pdbx_description
1 polymer ?
#
loop_
_entity_poly.entity_id
_entity_poly.type
_entity_poly.pdbx_seq_one_letter_code
_entity_poly.pdbx_strand_id
1 'polypeptide(L)'
;MARPDIEWRGEMSEKIYDVSADWAKRAYVDDAKYREMYARSVSDPSGFWAEHGKRIDWIKPYSKVENVSFAPGNISIKWFEDGVLNVAWNCIDRHLETRGDQTAIIWEGDDPSKSRHITYRELHDEVCRMANILRNRNVGKGDRVTIYLPMIPEAAYAMLACARIGAIHSVVFAGFSPDSLAQRISDCKSRIVITADEGLRGGRKVPLKANVDAALSKTEGVDWVVVVKHTGAAVDMNPTRDFWYHEAAEMVTTDCPCEPMHAEDPLFILYTSGSTGQPKGVLHTTGGYLVFAAMTHQYVFDYHEGDIYWCTADVGWVTGHTYILYGPLANGATTLMFEGVPNYPDNSRFWNVIDKHKVNIFYTAPTAIRALMQGGDEPVKKTSRKSLRLLGSVGEPINPEAWEWYYRVVGDSRCPIVDTWWQTETGGILITPLPGATKLKPGSATRPFFGVVPEIVDADGKVLEGEATGNLCLIKSWPGQMRTVYGDHARFEQTYFSTYKGKYFTGDGCRRDADGYYWITGRVDDVINVSGHRMGTAEVESSLVAHAAVSEAAVVGYPHDIKGQGIYAYVTLMAGMEPSEELRKELVAWVRKDIGPIASPDLIQFAPGLPKTRSGKIMRRILRKIAEDEPSSLGDTSTLADPAVVDDLVKNRQNKKGAAV
;
A
#
# COMPACT_ATOMS: atom_id res chain seq x y z
N MET A 1 -21.05 29.56 -7.91
CA MET A 1 -21.79 29.71 -6.63
C MET A 1 -20.78 29.76 -5.52
N ALA A 2 -20.69 30.86 -4.81
CA ALA A 2 -19.75 31.07 -3.73
C ALA A 2 -20.03 30.05 -2.60
N ARG A 3 -18.98 29.40 -2.10
CA ARG A 3 -19.05 28.62 -0.86
C ARG A 3 -19.31 29.59 0.30
N PRO A 4 -20.06 29.19 1.34
CA PRO A 4 -20.25 30.05 2.50
C PRO A 4 -18.90 30.35 3.14
N ASP A 5 -18.73 31.59 3.57
CA ASP A 5 -17.55 32.11 4.25
C ASP A 5 -17.20 31.24 5.46
N ILE A 6 -16.14 30.43 5.33
CA ILE A 6 -15.50 29.77 6.45
C ILE A 6 -14.49 30.77 6.99
N GLU A 7 -14.82 31.44 8.08
CA GLU A 7 -13.86 32.21 8.88
C GLU A 7 -12.77 31.26 9.39
N TRP A 8 -11.64 31.24 8.74
CA TRP A 8 -10.43 30.59 9.21
C TRP A 8 -9.76 31.51 10.24
N ARG A 9 -9.97 31.22 11.51
CA ARG A 9 -9.18 31.83 12.59
C ARG A 9 -7.81 31.17 12.59
N GLY A 10 -6.77 31.95 12.44
CA GLY A 10 -5.39 31.54 12.61
C GLY A 10 -5.11 31.18 14.06
N GLU A 11 -4.97 29.91 14.25
CA GLU A 11 -4.25 29.11 15.23
C GLU A 11 -4.64 27.68 14.84
N MET A 12 -3.73 26.94 14.20
CA MET A 12 -3.92 25.51 14.05
C MET A 12 -3.75 24.88 15.45
N SER A 13 -4.76 25.03 16.31
CA SER A 13 -4.93 24.11 17.41
C SER A 13 -5.18 22.75 16.74
N GLU A 14 -4.31 21.78 16.98
CA GLU A 14 -4.47 20.43 16.47
C GLU A 14 -5.85 19.91 16.87
N LYS A 15 -6.75 19.83 15.91
CA LYS A 15 -8.12 19.38 16.17
C LYS A 15 -8.09 17.94 16.62
N ILE A 16 -8.64 17.66 17.78
CA ILE A 16 -8.67 16.33 18.38
C ILE A 16 -10.09 15.77 18.28
N TYR A 17 -10.21 14.54 17.82
CA TYR A 17 -11.44 13.78 17.78
C TYR A 17 -11.39 12.71 18.87
N ASP A 18 -12.29 12.83 19.85
CA ASP A 18 -12.39 11.89 20.95
C ASP A 18 -12.95 10.53 20.49
N VAL A 19 -12.55 9.47 21.19
CA VAL A 19 -13.18 8.15 21.04
C VAL A 19 -14.60 8.23 21.60
N SER A 20 -15.59 7.89 20.79
CA SER A 20 -16.97 7.84 21.29
C SER A 20 -17.15 6.72 22.31
N ALA A 21 -18.08 6.92 23.27
CA ALA A 21 -18.38 5.92 24.29
C ALA A 21 -18.83 4.57 23.68
N ASP A 22 -19.54 4.61 22.54
CA ASP A 22 -19.97 3.42 21.82
C ASP A 22 -18.76 2.65 21.25
N TRP A 23 -17.81 3.34 20.65
CA TRP A 23 -16.58 2.72 20.14
C TRP A 23 -15.72 2.15 21.27
N ALA A 24 -15.51 2.89 22.35
CA ALA A 24 -14.75 2.41 23.50
C ALA A 24 -15.34 1.14 24.12
N LYS A 25 -16.69 1.02 24.10
CA LYS A 25 -17.39 -0.14 24.67
C LYS A 25 -17.38 -1.37 23.78
N ARG A 26 -17.52 -1.20 22.46
CA ARG A 26 -17.70 -2.33 21.53
C ARG A 26 -16.43 -2.86 20.90
N ALA A 27 -15.38 -2.02 20.81
CA ALA A 27 -14.12 -2.39 20.18
C ALA A 27 -13.38 -3.48 20.97
N TYR A 28 -12.59 -4.29 20.29
CA TYR A 28 -11.71 -5.28 20.94
C TYR A 28 -10.73 -4.65 21.92
N VAL A 29 -10.32 -3.41 21.66
CA VAL A 29 -9.29 -2.70 22.42
C VAL A 29 -9.73 -1.28 22.72
N ASP A 30 -9.90 -0.97 24.00
CA ASP A 30 -10.01 0.39 24.54
C ASP A 30 -8.62 0.94 24.95
N ASP A 31 -8.54 2.18 25.43
CA ASP A 31 -7.25 2.80 25.79
C ASP A 31 -6.52 2.06 26.93
N ALA A 32 -7.25 1.56 27.93
CA ALA A 32 -6.67 0.81 29.03
C ALA A 32 -6.05 -0.50 28.54
N LYS A 33 -6.77 -1.23 27.73
CA LYS A 33 -6.30 -2.49 27.13
C LYS A 33 -5.16 -2.26 26.13
N TYR A 34 -5.20 -1.17 25.37
CA TYR A 34 -4.07 -0.80 24.50
C TYR A 34 -2.79 -0.63 25.32
N ARG A 35 -2.85 0.14 26.41
CA ARG A 35 -1.67 0.38 27.26
C ARG A 35 -1.13 -0.90 27.87
N GLU A 36 -2.00 -1.76 28.37
CA GLU A 36 -1.64 -3.07 28.92
C GLU A 36 -0.97 -3.96 27.85
N MET A 37 -1.62 -4.15 26.72
CA MET A 37 -1.13 -5.00 25.65
C MET A 37 0.18 -4.46 25.04
N TYR A 38 0.26 -3.14 24.83
CA TYR A 38 1.48 -2.53 24.30
C TYR A 38 2.65 -2.68 25.28
N ALA A 39 2.44 -2.35 26.56
CA ALA A 39 3.47 -2.52 27.58
C ALA A 39 3.97 -3.98 27.65
N ARG A 40 3.07 -4.95 27.63
CA ARG A 40 3.41 -6.37 27.62
C ARG A 40 4.15 -6.78 26.35
N SER A 41 3.72 -6.30 25.19
CA SER A 41 4.38 -6.61 23.92
C SER A 41 5.82 -6.11 23.82
N VAL A 42 6.16 -5.07 24.59
CA VAL A 42 7.52 -4.50 24.63
C VAL A 42 8.37 -5.15 25.74
N SER A 43 7.79 -5.41 26.92
CA SER A 43 8.52 -5.98 28.07
C SER A 43 8.70 -7.48 28.00
N ASP A 44 7.75 -8.21 27.40
CA ASP A 44 7.78 -9.67 27.20
C ASP A 44 7.33 -10.02 25.77
N PRO A 45 8.12 -9.66 24.73
CA PRO A 45 7.72 -9.93 23.34
C PRO A 45 7.55 -11.42 23.07
N SER A 46 8.43 -12.26 23.58
CA SER A 46 8.33 -13.72 23.36
C SER A 46 7.06 -14.31 23.96
N GLY A 47 6.67 -13.95 25.18
CA GLY A 47 5.41 -14.40 25.79
C GLY A 47 4.18 -13.82 25.09
N PHE A 48 4.23 -12.54 24.72
CA PHE A 48 3.16 -11.88 23.97
C PHE A 48 2.89 -12.58 22.63
N TRP A 49 3.94 -12.77 21.84
CA TRP A 49 3.79 -13.39 20.51
C TRP A 49 3.55 -14.91 20.60
N ALA A 50 4.02 -15.59 21.65
CA ALA A 50 3.66 -16.99 21.91
C ALA A 50 2.15 -17.17 22.12
N GLU A 51 1.49 -16.20 22.73
CA GLU A 51 0.03 -16.19 22.88
C GLU A 51 -0.67 -15.88 21.55
N HIS A 52 -0.26 -14.79 20.90
CA HIS A 52 -0.92 -14.30 19.69
C HIS A 52 -0.65 -15.16 18.44
N GLY A 53 0.41 -15.93 18.41
CA GLY A 53 0.65 -16.92 17.35
C GLY A 53 -0.39 -18.04 17.29
N LYS A 54 -1.12 -18.25 18.39
CA LYS A 54 -2.21 -19.26 18.47
C LYS A 54 -3.48 -18.85 17.70
N ARG A 55 -3.54 -17.63 17.14
CA ARG A 55 -4.67 -17.18 16.31
C ARG A 55 -4.79 -17.89 14.97
N ILE A 56 -3.76 -18.58 14.53
CA ILE A 56 -3.73 -19.40 13.33
C ILE A 56 -3.46 -20.86 13.69
N ASP A 57 -3.78 -21.77 12.78
CA ASP A 57 -3.61 -23.19 12.97
C ASP A 57 -2.20 -23.62 12.58
N TRP A 58 -1.59 -24.46 13.40
CA TRP A 58 -0.27 -25.02 13.20
C TRP A 58 -0.36 -26.54 13.06
N ILE A 59 0.26 -27.09 12.00
CA ILE A 59 0.44 -28.54 11.82
C ILE A 59 1.35 -29.06 12.93
N LYS A 60 2.45 -28.36 13.19
CA LYS A 60 3.32 -28.55 14.33
C LYS A 60 3.45 -27.21 15.08
N PRO A 61 3.01 -27.11 16.34
CA PRO A 61 3.18 -25.91 17.13
C PRO A 61 4.66 -25.51 17.28
N TYR A 62 4.90 -24.21 17.32
CA TYR A 62 6.23 -23.64 17.58
C TYR A 62 6.61 -23.75 19.07
N SER A 63 7.89 -23.84 19.33
CA SER A 63 8.49 -23.65 20.66
C SER A 63 9.48 -22.47 20.69
N LYS A 64 10.02 -22.11 19.53
CA LYS A 64 10.93 -20.97 19.33
C LYS A 64 10.17 -19.81 18.72
N VAL A 65 9.78 -18.85 19.56
CA VAL A 65 8.94 -17.72 19.14
C VAL A 65 9.74 -16.68 18.38
N GLU A 66 10.89 -16.27 18.92
CA GLU A 66 11.72 -15.18 18.41
C GLU A 66 13.20 -15.62 18.39
N ASN A 67 13.85 -15.37 17.24
CA ASN A 67 15.29 -15.55 17.07
C ASN A 67 15.76 -14.43 16.14
N VAL A 68 16.11 -13.28 16.72
CA VAL A 68 16.38 -12.04 16.00
C VAL A 68 17.71 -11.43 16.42
N SER A 69 18.44 -10.93 15.44
CA SER A 69 19.65 -10.12 15.65
C SER A 69 19.63 -8.91 14.71
N PHE A 70 19.80 -7.70 15.28
CA PHE A 70 20.09 -6.47 14.55
C PHE A 70 21.58 -6.06 14.71
N ALA A 71 22.42 -6.97 15.19
CA ALA A 71 23.84 -6.70 15.35
C ALA A 71 24.53 -6.53 13.98
N PRO A 72 25.36 -5.50 13.78
CA PRO A 72 26.06 -5.28 12.52
C PRO A 72 26.85 -6.51 12.06
N GLY A 73 26.68 -6.89 10.79
CA GLY A 73 27.31 -8.08 10.21
C GLY A 73 26.68 -9.41 10.64
N ASN A 74 25.58 -9.37 11.40
CA ASN A 74 24.81 -10.55 11.80
C ASN A 74 23.32 -10.21 11.87
N ILE A 75 22.79 -9.59 10.84
CA ILE A 75 21.35 -9.29 10.75
C ILE A 75 20.61 -10.59 10.43
N SER A 76 19.74 -11.02 11.33
CA SER A 76 18.94 -12.23 11.18
C SER A 76 17.59 -12.06 11.83
N ILE A 77 16.53 -12.42 11.13
CA ILE A 77 15.14 -12.24 11.59
C ILE A 77 14.40 -13.56 11.37
N LYS A 78 14.01 -14.21 12.47
CA LYS A 78 13.23 -15.45 12.45
C LYS A 78 12.16 -15.41 13.53
N TRP A 79 10.95 -15.82 13.16
CA TRP A 79 9.80 -15.89 14.05
C TRP A 79 9.10 -17.23 13.94
N PHE A 80 8.73 -17.83 15.08
CA PHE A 80 8.08 -19.15 15.14
C PHE A 80 8.86 -20.25 14.42
N GLU A 81 10.18 -20.20 14.48
CA GLU A 81 11.14 -20.85 13.59
C GLU A 81 10.91 -22.35 13.39
N ASP A 82 10.52 -23.07 14.45
CA ASP A 82 10.29 -24.52 14.43
C ASP A 82 8.82 -24.92 14.24
N GLY A 83 7.92 -23.95 14.05
CA GLY A 83 6.52 -24.18 13.72
C GLY A 83 6.33 -24.61 12.28
N VAL A 84 5.30 -25.42 12.04
CA VAL A 84 4.91 -25.87 10.70
C VAL A 84 3.43 -25.55 10.48
N LEU A 85 3.11 -24.97 9.32
CA LEU A 85 1.76 -24.53 8.95
C LEU A 85 1.56 -24.54 7.44
N ASN A 86 0.38 -24.16 7.00
CA ASN A 86 0.13 -23.75 5.62
C ASN A 86 -0.77 -22.51 5.60
N VAL A 87 -0.40 -21.51 4.82
CA VAL A 87 -1.14 -20.24 4.73
C VAL A 87 -2.50 -20.43 4.07
N ALA A 88 -2.60 -21.23 3.00
CA ALA A 88 -3.88 -21.48 2.32
C ALA A 88 -4.85 -22.25 3.23
N TRP A 89 -4.37 -23.19 4.03
CA TRP A 89 -5.18 -23.85 5.06
C TRP A 89 -5.82 -22.82 6.00
N ASN A 90 -5.00 -21.92 6.51
CA ASN A 90 -5.46 -20.90 7.45
C ASN A 90 -6.42 -19.88 6.84
N CYS A 91 -6.31 -19.62 5.53
CA CYS A 91 -7.18 -18.70 4.81
C CYS A 91 -8.47 -19.35 4.31
N ILE A 92 -8.50 -20.69 4.12
CA ILE A 92 -9.60 -21.37 3.45
C ILE A 92 -10.08 -22.59 4.24
N ASP A 93 -9.26 -23.64 4.34
CA ASP A 93 -9.68 -24.97 4.77
C ASP A 93 -10.27 -24.97 6.18
N ARG A 94 -9.62 -24.28 7.12
CA ARG A 94 -10.09 -24.21 8.51
C ARG A 94 -11.47 -23.56 8.67
N HIS A 95 -11.92 -22.84 7.65
CA HIS A 95 -13.22 -22.17 7.66
C HIS A 95 -14.34 -22.98 7.00
N LEU A 96 -14.02 -24.07 6.27
CA LEU A 96 -14.99 -24.78 5.45
C LEU A 96 -16.14 -25.42 6.25
N GLU A 97 -15.84 -25.95 7.42
CA GLU A 97 -16.84 -26.60 8.26
C GLU A 97 -17.90 -25.62 8.76
N THR A 98 -17.47 -24.44 9.21
CA THR A 98 -18.35 -23.45 9.86
C THR A 98 -18.80 -22.32 8.94
N ARG A 99 -18.01 -22.02 7.88
CA ARG A 99 -18.21 -20.88 6.96
C ARG A 99 -18.14 -21.27 5.48
N GLY A 100 -18.25 -22.56 5.15
CA GLY A 100 -18.12 -23.02 3.76
C GLY A 100 -19.03 -22.30 2.77
N ASP A 101 -20.24 -21.97 3.17
CA ASP A 101 -21.24 -21.31 2.34
C ASP A 101 -21.26 -19.76 2.52
N GLN A 102 -20.42 -19.23 3.43
CA GLN A 102 -20.22 -17.79 3.57
C GLN A 102 -19.42 -17.25 2.38
N THR A 103 -19.78 -16.06 1.90
CA THR A 103 -18.96 -15.35 0.91
C THR A 103 -17.58 -15.04 1.48
N ALA A 104 -16.54 -15.56 0.84
CA ALA A 104 -15.14 -15.23 1.14
C ALA A 104 -14.71 -13.98 0.37
N ILE A 105 -15.01 -13.94 -0.93
CA ILE A 105 -14.63 -12.84 -1.83
C ILE A 105 -15.89 -12.33 -2.55
N ILE A 106 -16.10 -11.02 -2.46
CA ILE A 106 -16.98 -10.30 -3.38
C ILE A 106 -16.06 -9.70 -4.46
N TRP A 107 -16.26 -10.11 -5.71
CA TRP A 107 -15.63 -9.43 -6.83
C TRP A 107 -16.58 -8.42 -7.45
N GLU A 108 -16.10 -7.20 -7.62
CA GLU A 108 -16.80 -6.12 -8.31
C GLU A 108 -15.98 -5.71 -9.53
N GLY A 109 -16.55 -5.89 -10.72
CA GLY A 109 -15.88 -5.62 -11.99
C GLY A 109 -15.73 -4.14 -12.31
N ASP A 110 -14.93 -3.83 -13.32
CA ASP A 110 -14.83 -2.49 -13.91
C ASP A 110 -16.20 -2.00 -14.43
N ASP A 111 -16.95 -2.88 -15.09
CA ASP A 111 -18.36 -2.67 -15.43
C ASP A 111 -19.22 -2.81 -14.15
N PRO A 112 -19.95 -1.75 -13.73
CA PRO A 112 -20.79 -1.78 -12.53
C PRO A 112 -21.89 -2.86 -12.52
N SER A 113 -22.26 -3.39 -13.68
CA SER A 113 -23.23 -4.49 -13.79
C SER A 113 -22.64 -5.87 -13.48
N LYS A 114 -21.32 -5.98 -13.38
CA LYS A 114 -20.59 -7.22 -13.18
C LYS A 114 -20.11 -7.35 -11.75
N SER A 115 -20.60 -8.38 -11.06
CA SER A 115 -20.09 -8.77 -9.74
C SER A 115 -20.30 -10.26 -9.50
N ARG A 116 -19.50 -10.84 -8.62
CA ARG A 116 -19.60 -12.24 -8.20
C ARG A 116 -19.40 -12.35 -6.70
N HIS A 117 -20.15 -13.24 -6.07
CA HIS A 117 -19.92 -13.67 -4.70
C HIS A 117 -19.32 -15.07 -4.75
N ILE A 118 -18.18 -15.26 -4.14
CA ILE A 118 -17.42 -16.51 -4.12
C ILE A 118 -17.39 -16.98 -2.68
N THR A 119 -17.99 -18.14 -2.41
CA THR A 119 -18.02 -18.74 -1.09
C THR A 119 -16.64 -19.32 -0.71
N TYR A 120 -16.41 -19.60 0.58
CA TYR A 120 -15.20 -20.29 1.00
C TYR A 120 -15.03 -21.65 0.35
N ARG A 121 -16.13 -22.36 0.10
CA ARG A 121 -16.14 -23.65 -0.60
C ARG A 121 -15.75 -23.51 -2.07
N GLU A 122 -16.34 -22.54 -2.77
CA GLU A 122 -15.98 -22.25 -4.17
C GLU A 122 -14.52 -21.77 -4.26
N LEU A 123 -14.06 -20.92 -3.32
CA LEU A 123 -12.67 -20.50 -3.24
C LEU A 123 -11.73 -21.69 -3.05
N HIS A 124 -12.06 -22.62 -2.15
CA HIS A 124 -11.32 -23.86 -1.96
C HIS A 124 -11.17 -24.64 -3.26
N ASP A 125 -12.27 -24.87 -3.95
CA ASP A 125 -12.30 -25.68 -5.18
C ASP A 125 -11.47 -25.03 -6.29
N GLU A 126 -11.61 -23.73 -6.49
CA GLU A 126 -10.83 -23.00 -7.51
C GLU A 126 -9.33 -22.93 -7.17
N VAL A 127 -8.99 -22.72 -5.90
CA VAL A 127 -7.60 -22.75 -5.44
C VAL A 127 -6.98 -24.14 -5.63
N CYS A 128 -7.71 -25.22 -5.32
CA CYS A 128 -7.25 -26.58 -5.55
C CYS A 128 -7.04 -26.88 -7.04
N ARG A 129 -7.96 -26.43 -7.93
CA ARG A 129 -7.76 -26.55 -9.38
C ARG A 129 -6.50 -25.84 -9.84
N MET A 130 -6.33 -24.57 -9.47
CA MET A 130 -5.13 -23.80 -9.83
C MET A 130 -3.86 -24.48 -9.30
N ALA A 131 -3.87 -24.96 -8.06
CA ALA A 131 -2.74 -25.67 -7.44
C ALA A 131 -2.41 -26.96 -8.19
N ASN A 132 -3.41 -27.76 -8.59
CA ASN A 132 -3.20 -28.98 -9.36
C ASN A 132 -2.69 -28.69 -10.78
N ILE A 133 -3.13 -27.61 -11.43
CA ILE A 133 -2.58 -27.16 -12.71
C ILE A 133 -1.10 -26.85 -12.56
N LEU A 134 -0.69 -26.15 -11.50
CA LEU A 134 0.71 -25.84 -11.22
C LEU A 134 1.53 -27.10 -10.95
N ARG A 135 1.02 -28.03 -10.12
CA ARG A 135 1.67 -29.32 -9.85
C ARG A 135 1.86 -30.16 -11.12
N ASN A 136 0.87 -30.18 -12.01
CA ASN A 136 0.97 -30.88 -13.30
C ASN A 136 2.01 -30.26 -14.25
N ARG A 137 2.53 -29.09 -13.93
CA ARG A 137 3.64 -28.41 -14.61
C ARG A 137 4.95 -28.46 -13.81
N ASN A 138 5.04 -29.40 -12.85
CA ASN A 138 6.20 -29.58 -11.97
C ASN A 138 6.55 -28.34 -11.15
N VAL A 139 5.54 -27.56 -10.75
CA VAL A 139 5.70 -26.46 -9.79
C VAL A 139 5.39 -26.99 -8.39
N GLY A 140 6.30 -26.79 -7.46
CA GLY A 140 6.16 -27.23 -6.08
C GLY A 140 6.86 -26.29 -5.11
N LYS A 141 7.15 -26.83 -3.91
CA LYS A 141 7.77 -26.08 -2.82
C LYS A 141 9.08 -25.42 -3.27
N GLY A 142 9.17 -24.09 -3.05
CA GLY A 142 10.33 -23.28 -3.37
C GLY A 142 10.43 -22.80 -4.82
N ASP A 143 9.57 -23.26 -5.73
CA ASP A 143 9.51 -22.74 -7.08
C ASP A 143 8.86 -21.36 -7.10
N ARG A 144 9.28 -20.48 -8.02
CA ARG A 144 8.75 -19.14 -8.18
C ARG A 144 7.72 -19.11 -9.31
N VAL A 145 6.60 -18.43 -9.03
CA VAL A 145 5.49 -18.22 -9.95
C VAL A 145 5.26 -16.72 -10.10
N THR A 146 5.36 -16.21 -11.31
CA THR A 146 5.00 -14.81 -11.60
C THR A 146 3.52 -14.71 -11.90
N ILE A 147 2.83 -13.80 -11.23
CA ILE A 147 1.40 -13.52 -11.41
C ILE A 147 1.26 -12.10 -11.96
N TYR A 148 0.74 -12.00 -13.18
CA TYR A 148 0.50 -10.74 -13.89
C TYR A 148 -0.96 -10.70 -14.34
N LEU A 149 -1.85 -10.47 -13.35
CA LEU A 149 -3.30 -10.52 -13.48
C LEU A 149 -3.93 -9.20 -13.03
N PRO A 150 -5.08 -8.80 -13.61
CA PRO A 150 -5.87 -7.70 -13.07
C PRO A 150 -6.56 -8.14 -11.77
N MET A 151 -7.32 -7.24 -11.14
CA MET A 151 -8.06 -7.52 -9.91
C MET A 151 -9.29 -8.40 -10.18
N ILE A 152 -9.05 -9.64 -10.58
CA ILE A 152 -10.05 -10.69 -10.81
C ILE A 152 -9.85 -11.83 -9.80
N PRO A 153 -10.88 -12.66 -9.55
CA PRO A 153 -10.80 -13.75 -8.58
C PRO A 153 -9.63 -14.72 -8.82
N GLU A 154 -9.28 -14.94 -10.06
CA GLU A 154 -8.16 -15.81 -10.45
C GLU A 154 -6.81 -15.33 -9.92
N ALA A 155 -6.64 -14.02 -9.64
CA ALA A 155 -5.44 -13.51 -8.95
C ALA A 155 -5.37 -14.03 -7.51
N ALA A 156 -6.48 -14.03 -6.79
CA ALA A 156 -6.56 -14.63 -5.46
C ALA A 156 -6.34 -16.15 -5.51
N TYR A 157 -6.94 -16.83 -6.49
CA TYR A 157 -6.75 -18.28 -6.67
C TYR A 157 -5.27 -18.62 -6.90
N ALA A 158 -4.58 -17.86 -7.73
CA ALA A 158 -3.17 -18.07 -8.05
C ALA A 158 -2.26 -17.86 -6.83
N MET A 159 -2.47 -16.79 -6.06
CA MET A 159 -1.69 -16.50 -4.84
C MET A 159 -1.89 -17.58 -3.79
N LEU A 160 -3.13 -17.97 -3.52
CA LEU A 160 -3.47 -19.01 -2.54
C LEU A 160 -3.06 -20.41 -3.01
N ALA A 161 -3.11 -20.70 -4.31
CA ALA A 161 -2.62 -21.96 -4.87
C ALA A 161 -1.11 -22.10 -4.68
N CYS A 162 -0.33 -21.04 -4.91
CA CYS A 162 1.10 -21.02 -4.60
C CYS A 162 1.35 -21.30 -3.12
N ALA A 163 0.64 -20.60 -2.23
CA ALA A 163 0.76 -20.84 -0.79
C ALA A 163 0.40 -22.29 -0.41
N ARG A 164 -0.61 -22.88 -1.06
CA ARG A 164 -1.07 -24.24 -0.82
C ARG A 164 -0.02 -25.30 -1.10
N ILE A 165 0.72 -25.13 -2.22
CA ILE A 165 1.75 -26.11 -2.65
C ILE A 165 3.18 -25.72 -2.24
N GLY A 166 3.34 -24.64 -1.48
CA GLY A 166 4.65 -24.14 -1.04
C GLY A 166 5.46 -23.43 -2.11
N ALA A 167 4.86 -23.07 -3.25
CA ALA A 167 5.49 -22.23 -4.25
C ALA A 167 5.54 -20.77 -3.78
N ILE A 168 6.51 -20.03 -4.27
CA ILE A 168 6.75 -18.61 -3.92
C ILE A 168 6.15 -17.76 -5.03
N HIS A 169 5.10 -17.00 -4.74
CA HIS A 169 4.55 -16.11 -5.75
C HIS A 169 5.26 -14.77 -5.81
N SER A 170 5.36 -14.23 -7.03
CA SER A 170 5.81 -12.89 -7.33
C SER A 170 4.73 -12.20 -8.14
N VAL A 171 3.88 -11.42 -7.47
CA VAL A 171 2.83 -10.66 -8.15
C VAL A 171 3.43 -9.40 -8.74
N VAL A 172 3.19 -9.19 -10.02
CA VAL A 172 3.58 -8.00 -10.77
C VAL A 172 2.31 -7.24 -11.12
N PHE A 173 2.26 -5.97 -10.77
CA PHE A 173 1.10 -5.13 -11.06
C PHE A 173 0.77 -5.14 -12.56
N ALA A 174 -0.46 -5.49 -12.91
CA ALA A 174 -0.93 -5.67 -14.29
C ALA A 174 -0.84 -4.42 -15.17
N GLY A 175 -0.56 -3.29 -14.56
CA GLY A 175 -0.28 -2.05 -15.26
C GLY A 175 1.18 -1.79 -15.59
N PHE A 176 2.13 -2.63 -15.16
CA PHE A 176 3.54 -2.43 -15.49
C PHE A 176 3.85 -2.80 -16.95
N SER A 177 4.89 -2.17 -17.49
CA SER A 177 5.37 -2.40 -18.85
C SER A 177 5.97 -3.80 -19.00
N PRO A 178 6.10 -4.29 -20.25
CA PRO A 178 6.83 -5.52 -20.54
C PRO A 178 8.25 -5.55 -19.98
N ASP A 179 8.98 -4.44 -19.99
CA ASP A 179 10.34 -4.35 -19.45
C ASP A 179 10.37 -4.54 -17.93
N SER A 180 9.46 -3.89 -17.22
CA SER A 180 9.32 -4.08 -15.77
C SER A 180 8.94 -5.51 -15.40
N LEU A 181 8.09 -6.15 -16.21
CA LEU A 181 7.73 -7.56 -16.04
C LEU A 181 8.92 -8.48 -16.30
N ALA A 182 9.65 -8.25 -17.39
CA ALA A 182 10.83 -9.04 -17.77
C ALA A 182 11.92 -9.03 -16.69
N GLN A 183 12.22 -7.85 -16.13
CA GLN A 183 13.20 -7.71 -15.05
C GLN A 183 12.84 -8.57 -13.82
N ARG A 184 11.57 -8.57 -13.42
CA ARG A 184 11.09 -9.32 -12.24
C ARG A 184 11.09 -10.83 -12.49
N ILE A 185 10.67 -11.26 -13.66
CA ILE A 185 10.74 -12.67 -14.08
C ILE A 185 12.19 -13.17 -14.03
N SER A 186 13.11 -12.39 -14.59
CA SER A 186 14.53 -12.74 -14.64
C SER A 186 15.18 -12.79 -13.26
N ASP A 187 14.89 -11.80 -12.41
CA ASP A 187 15.46 -11.71 -11.05
C ASP A 187 15.00 -12.88 -10.17
N CYS A 188 13.71 -13.17 -10.13
CA CYS A 188 13.20 -14.29 -9.32
C CYS A 188 13.30 -15.66 -10.03
N LYS A 189 13.72 -15.69 -11.31
CA LYS A 189 13.87 -16.93 -12.11
C LYS A 189 12.57 -17.75 -12.13
N SER A 190 11.45 -17.10 -12.39
CA SER A 190 10.15 -17.78 -12.52
C SER A 190 10.13 -18.68 -13.75
N ARG A 191 9.63 -19.91 -13.57
CA ARG A 191 9.45 -20.87 -14.65
C ARG A 191 8.05 -20.85 -15.25
N ILE A 192 7.09 -20.20 -14.56
CA ILE A 192 5.71 -20.11 -14.98
C ILE A 192 5.17 -18.70 -14.75
N VAL A 193 4.38 -18.22 -15.71
CA VAL A 193 3.67 -16.94 -15.63
C VAL A 193 2.17 -17.21 -15.72
N ILE A 194 1.39 -16.58 -14.85
CA ILE A 194 -0.07 -16.61 -14.88
C ILE A 194 -0.54 -15.20 -15.28
N THR A 195 -1.31 -15.12 -16.36
CA THR A 195 -1.82 -13.86 -16.90
C THR A 195 -3.25 -14.02 -17.42
N ALA A 196 -3.81 -12.98 -18.02
CA ALA A 196 -5.11 -13.00 -18.69
C ALA A 196 -4.98 -12.55 -20.15
N ASP A 197 -6.01 -12.78 -20.94
CA ASP A 197 -6.11 -12.24 -22.30
C ASP A 197 -5.96 -10.71 -22.27
N GLU A 198 -6.85 -10.03 -21.58
CA GLU A 198 -6.83 -8.58 -21.34
C GLU A 198 -7.28 -8.29 -19.90
N GLY A 199 -6.95 -7.09 -19.39
CA GLY A 199 -7.54 -6.49 -18.21
C GLY A 199 -8.48 -5.33 -18.58
N LEU A 200 -9.36 -4.96 -17.66
CA LEU A 200 -10.25 -3.80 -17.79
C LEU A 200 -9.86 -2.76 -16.72
N ARG A 201 -9.82 -1.48 -17.11
CA ARG A 201 -9.51 -0.41 -16.17
C ARG A 201 -10.15 0.90 -16.63
N GLY A 202 -11.21 1.35 -15.96
CA GLY A 202 -11.91 2.57 -16.29
C GLY A 202 -12.47 2.56 -17.72
N GLY A 203 -13.06 1.44 -18.15
CA GLY A 203 -13.57 1.24 -19.51
C GLY A 203 -12.52 0.97 -20.58
N ARG A 204 -11.22 0.98 -20.21
CA ARG A 204 -10.11 0.73 -21.15
C ARG A 204 -9.59 -0.69 -21.01
N LYS A 205 -9.15 -1.24 -22.14
CA LYS A 205 -8.52 -2.56 -22.20
C LYS A 205 -7.01 -2.46 -22.00
N VAL A 206 -6.45 -3.41 -21.25
CA VAL A 206 -5.01 -3.56 -21.04
C VAL A 206 -4.59 -4.89 -21.67
N PRO A 207 -3.67 -4.90 -22.66
CA PRO A 207 -3.31 -6.10 -23.43
C PRO A 207 -2.31 -6.98 -22.65
N LEU A 208 -2.77 -7.71 -21.64
CA LEU A 208 -1.91 -8.42 -20.69
C LEU A 208 -1.11 -9.54 -21.35
N LYS A 209 -1.76 -10.39 -22.16
CA LYS A 209 -1.07 -11.48 -22.86
C LYS A 209 0.00 -10.94 -23.83
N ALA A 210 -0.29 -9.89 -24.57
CA ALA A 210 0.68 -9.26 -25.45
C ALA A 210 1.87 -8.68 -24.67
N ASN A 211 1.62 -8.08 -23.49
CA ASN A 211 2.69 -7.59 -22.61
C ASN A 211 3.57 -8.74 -22.09
N VAL A 212 2.97 -9.88 -21.75
CA VAL A 212 3.71 -11.09 -21.35
C VAL A 212 4.57 -11.59 -22.50
N ASP A 213 4.05 -11.69 -23.72
CA ASP A 213 4.82 -12.13 -24.87
C ASP A 213 6.01 -11.20 -25.16
N ALA A 214 5.80 -9.90 -25.08
CA ALA A 214 6.87 -8.92 -25.21
C ALA A 214 7.93 -9.03 -24.10
N ALA A 215 7.52 -9.31 -22.86
CA ALA A 215 8.44 -9.55 -21.76
C ALA A 215 9.25 -10.83 -21.97
N LEU A 216 8.59 -11.91 -22.38
CA LEU A 216 9.23 -13.21 -22.59
C LEU A 216 10.17 -13.24 -23.80
N SER A 217 10.05 -12.31 -24.75
CA SER A 217 11.06 -12.13 -25.80
C SER A 217 12.40 -11.61 -25.27
N LYS A 218 12.44 -11.13 -24.03
CA LYS A 218 13.62 -10.56 -23.34
C LYS A 218 14.09 -11.38 -22.14
N THR A 219 13.43 -12.51 -21.87
CA THR A 219 13.72 -13.38 -20.72
C THR A 219 13.90 -14.82 -21.17
N GLU A 220 14.62 -15.58 -20.35
CA GLU A 220 14.81 -17.01 -20.54
C GLU A 220 14.24 -17.79 -19.36
N GLY A 221 14.00 -19.09 -19.52
CA GLY A 221 13.67 -20.01 -18.44
C GLY A 221 12.19 -20.08 -18.05
N VAL A 222 11.29 -19.42 -18.78
CA VAL A 222 9.84 -19.56 -18.59
C VAL A 222 9.34 -20.71 -19.48
N ASP A 223 8.91 -21.79 -18.84
CA ASP A 223 8.43 -23.00 -19.52
C ASP A 223 6.94 -22.91 -19.89
N TRP A 224 6.14 -22.24 -19.05
CA TRP A 224 4.69 -22.24 -19.16
C TRP A 224 4.07 -20.85 -18.95
N VAL A 225 2.99 -20.58 -19.71
CA VAL A 225 2.12 -19.42 -19.48
C VAL A 225 0.68 -19.89 -19.35
N VAL A 226 0.08 -19.65 -18.21
CA VAL A 226 -1.35 -19.88 -17.95
C VAL A 226 -2.11 -18.62 -18.31
N VAL A 227 -3.09 -18.72 -19.19
CA VAL A 227 -3.88 -17.57 -19.66
C VAL A 227 -5.32 -17.69 -19.21
N VAL A 228 -5.77 -16.73 -18.39
CA VAL A 228 -7.17 -16.60 -17.97
C VAL A 228 -7.96 -15.90 -19.08
N LYS A 229 -9.09 -16.47 -19.47
CA LYS A 229 -10.03 -15.86 -20.41
C LYS A 229 -10.93 -14.89 -19.66
N HIS A 230 -10.55 -13.62 -19.61
CA HIS A 230 -11.29 -12.59 -18.87
C HIS A 230 -12.23 -11.79 -19.77
N THR A 231 -11.73 -11.20 -20.86
CA THR A 231 -12.54 -10.40 -21.79
C THR A 231 -13.05 -11.22 -22.98
N GLY A 232 -12.44 -12.36 -23.25
CA GLY A 232 -12.72 -13.16 -24.43
C GLY A 232 -12.01 -12.64 -25.68
N ALA A 233 -10.99 -11.78 -25.51
CA ALA A 233 -10.20 -11.27 -26.63
C ALA A 233 -9.46 -12.39 -27.34
N ALA A 234 -9.32 -12.25 -28.67
CA ALA A 234 -8.41 -13.10 -29.44
C ALA A 234 -6.97 -12.68 -29.12
N VAL A 235 -6.17 -13.62 -28.66
CA VAL A 235 -4.75 -13.42 -28.32
C VAL A 235 -3.89 -14.49 -28.97
N ASP A 236 -2.64 -14.14 -29.27
CA ASP A 236 -1.69 -15.12 -29.76
C ASP A 236 -1.35 -16.14 -28.66
N MET A 237 -1.40 -17.42 -28.99
CA MET A 237 -1.07 -18.51 -28.09
C MET A 237 0.05 -19.34 -28.68
N ASN A 238 1.19 -19.40 -27.99
CA ASN A 238 2.27 -20.30 -28.34
C ASN A 238 1.89 -21.74 -27.90
N PRO A 239 1.62 -22.66 -28.82
CA PRO A 239 1.08 -23.99 -28.51
C PRO A 239 2.03 -24.89 -27.70
N THR A 240 3.32 -24.54 -27.65
CA THR A 240 4.32 -25.31 -26.87
C THR A 240 4.52 -24.78 -25.46
N ARG A 241 3.96 -23.61 -25.14
CA ARG A 241 4.19 -22.91 -23.87
C ARG A 241 2.89 -22.46 -23.19
N ASP A 242 1.93 -21.96 -23.99
CA ASP A 242 0.73 -21.27 -23.49
C ASP A 242 -0.46 -22.21 -23.47
N PHE A 243 -1.30 -22.08 -22.44
CA PHE A 243 -2.57 -22.81 -22.38
C PHE A 243 -3.62 -22.02 -21.61
N TRP A 244 -4.89 -22.30 -21.92
CA TRP A 244 -6.00 -21.66 -21.28
C TRP A 244 -6.25 -22.23 -19.89
N TYR A 245 -6.44 -21.36 -18.90
CA TYR A 245 -6.77 -21.74 -17.53
C TYR A 245 -8.05 -22.58 -17.46
N HIS A 246 -9.14 -22.11 -18.09
CA HIS A 246 -10.44 -22.78 -18.00
C HIS A 246 -10.41 -24.20 -18.58
N GLU A 247 -9.69 -24.42 -19.69
CA GLU A 247 -9.52 -25.76 -20.26
C GLU A 247 -8.73 -26.68 -19.32
N ALA A 248 -7.65 -26.19 -18.75
CA ALA A 248 -6.83 -26.95 -17.82
C ALA A 248 -7.59 -27.24 -16.50
N ALA A 249 -8.44 -26.32 -16.06
CA ALA A 249 -9.25 -26.46 -14.84
C ALA A 249 -10.29 -27.59 -14.95
N GLU A 250 -10.82 -27.86 -16.15
CA GLU A 250 -11.73 -28.98 -16.40
C GLU A 250 -11.06 -30.36 -16.30
N MET A 251 -9.72 -30.40 -16.42
CA MET A 251 -8.92 -31.64 -16.42
C MET A 251 -8.36 -32.03 -15.05
N VAL A 252 -8.58 -31.22 -14.02
CA VAL A 252 -8.04 -31.44 -12.69
C VAL A 252 -9.13 -31.53 -11.62
N THR A 253 -8.81 -32.19 -10.53
CA THR A 253 -9.73 -32.32 -9.38
C THR A 253 -9.67 -31.07 -8.48
N THR A 254 -10.64 -31.00 -7.56
CA THR A 254 -10.72 -30.01 -6.47
C THR A 254 -10.08 -30.52 -5.17
N ASP A 255 -9.34 -31.62 -5.23
CA ASP A 255 -8.59 -32.16 -4.11
C ASP A 255 -7.09 -31.90 -4.30
N CYS A 256 -6.52 -31.09 -3.40
CA CYS A 256 -5.11 -30.76 -3.39
C CYS A 256 -4.65 -30.53 -1.94
N PRO A 257 -4.05 -31.53 -1.29
CA PRO A 257 -3.55 -31.38 0.07
C PRO A 257 -2.56 -30.24 0.21
N CYS A 258 -2.63 -29.53 1.35
CA CYS A 258 -1.72 -28.45 1.67
C CYS A 258 -0.32 -28.98 1.97
N GLU A 259 0.70 -28.36 1.39
CA GLU A 259 2.11 -28.65 1.68
C GLU A 259 2.45 -28.16 3.10
N PRO A 260 3.05 -29.01 3.97
CA PRO A 260 3.58 -28.55 5.25
C PRO A 260 4.75 -27.58 5.05
N MET A 261 4.64 -26.37 5.61
CA MET A 261 5.64 -25.31 5.46
C MET A 261 6.22 -24.95 6.84
N HIS A 262 7.53 -24.83 6.93
CA HIS A 262 8.14 -24.19 8.10
C HIS A 262 7.75 -22.71 8.14
N ALA A 263 7.63 -22.15 9.33
CA ALA A 263 7.26 -20.74 9.51
C ALA A 263 8.18 -19.77 8.78
N GLU A 264 9.45 -20.12 8.59
CA GLU A 264 10.45 -19.33 7.86
C GLU A 264 10.61 -19.73 6.38
N ASP A 265 9.82 -20.66 5.87
CA ASP A 265 9.76 -20.90 4.43
C ASP A 265 9.17 -19.67 3.71
N PRO A 266 9.73 -19.27 2.55
CA PRO A 266 9.22 -18.12 1.79
C PRO A 266 7.77 -18.30 1.35
N LEU A 267 7.00 -17.21 1.45
CA LEU A 267 5.63 -17.12 0.96
C LEU A 267 5.58 -16.36 -0.37
N PHE A 268 6.16 -15.18 -0.40
CA PHE A 268 6.18 -14.36 -1.61
C PHE A 268 7.40 -13.43 -1.70
N ILE A 269 7.66 -13.00 -2.93
CA ILE A 269 8.60 -11.94 -3.28
C ILE A 269 7.79 -10.79 -3.88
N LEU A 270 7.93 -9.60 -3.32
CA LEU A 270 7.30 -8.40 -3.87
C LEU A 270 8.33 -7.32 -4.15
N TYR A 271 8.39 -6.90 -5.41
CA TYR A 271 9.40 -5.95 -5.86
C TYR A 271 9.01 -4.51 -5.56
N THR A 272 9.92 -3.79 -4.93
CA THR A 272 9.82 -2.34 -4.70
C THR A 272 10.85 -1.59 -5.54
N SER A 273 10.59 -0.31 -5.84
CA SER A 273 11.57 0.55 -6.50
C SER A 273 12.77 0.76 -5.57
N GLY A 274 13.97 0.51 -6.09
CA GLY A 274 15.22 0.81 -5.39
C GLY A 274 15.71 2.23 -5.71
N SER A 275 16.43 2.84 -4.78
CA SER A 275 17.13 4.13 -4.98
C SER A 275 18.16 4.06 -6.12
N THR A 276 18.68 2.87 -6.41
CA THR A 276 19.65 2.61 -7.48
C THR A 276 19.02 2.32 -8.85
N GLY A 277 17.68 2.40 -8.97
CA GLY A 277 16.95 2.07 -10.20
C GLY A 277 16.68 0.58 -10.43
N GLN A 278 17.36 -0.32 -9.72
CA GLN A 278 17.08 -1.77 -9.77
C GLN A 278 16.03 -2.15 -8.71
N PRO A 279 14.97 -2.88 -9.09
CA PRO A 279 13.97 -3.35 -8.14
C PRO A 279 14.60 -4.20 -7.02
N LYS A 280 14.03 -4.12 -5.80
CA LYS A 280 14.39 -4.97 -4.67
C LYS A 280 13.28 -5.99 -4.46
N GLY A 281 13.58 -7.26 -4.51
CA GLY A 281 12.65 -8.33 -4.16
C GLY A 281 12.51 -8.47 -2.64
N VAL A 282 11.49 -7.86 -2.06
CA VAL A 282 11.20 -8.01 -0.62
C VAL A 282 10.67 -9.42 -0.38
N LEU A 283 11.35 -10.18 0.49
CA LEU A 283 10.98 -11.55 0.82
C LEU A 283 10.24 -11.63 2.15
N HIS A 284 9.01 -12.15 2.11
CA HIS A 284 8.23 -12.50 3.29
C HIS A 284 8.08 -14.02 3.43
N THR A 285 8.07 -14.48 4.69
CA THR A 285 7.89 -15.89 5.06
C THR A 285 6.47 -16.18 5.52
N THR A 286 6.16 -17.45 5.79
CA THR A 286 4.78 -17.90 5.99
C THR A 286 4.21 -17.58 7.38
N GLY A 287 4.89 -17.99 8.45
CA GLY A 287 4.31 -18.01 9.79
C GLY A 287 4.15 -16.65 10.43
N GLY A 288 5.26 -15.93 10.62
CA GLY A 288 5.24 -14.63 11.29
C GLY A 288 4.43 -13.59 10.52
N TYR A 289 4.53 -13.59 9.20
CA TYR A 289 3.74 -12.71 8.34
C TYR A 289 2.23 -12.95 8.53
N LEU A 290 1.77 -14.20 8.50
CA LEU A 290 0.35 -14.51 8.63
C LEU A 290 -0.20 -14.17 10.01
N VAL A 291 0.54 -14.46 11.09
CA VAL A 291 0.17 -14.05 12.45
C VAL A 291 -0.02 -12.55 12.53
N PHE A 292 0.93 -11.78 11.98
CA PHE A 292 0.89 -10.33 12.02
C PHE A 292 -0.22 -9.75 11.15
N ALA A 293 -0.39 -10.27 9.93
CA ALA A 293 -1.47 -9.87 9.03
C ALA A 293 -2.87 -10.10 9.64
N ALA A 294 -3.09 -11.27 10.21
CA ALA A 294 -4.35 -11.61 10.87
C ALA A 294 -4.61 -10.72 12.10
N MET A 295 -3.58 -10.48 12.92
CA MET A 295 -3.71 -9.67 14.12
C MET A 295 -3.98 -8.20 13.81
N THR A 296 -3.22 -7.61 12.89
CA THR A 296 -3.41 -6.21 12.50
C THR A 296 -4.75 -5.99 11.81
N HIS A 297 -5.17 -6.89 10.93
CA HIS A 297 -6.49 -6.82 10.31
C HIS A 297 -7.61 -6.83 11.37
N GLN A 298 -7.53 -7.73 12.36
CA GLN A 298 -8.55 -7.82 13.40
C GLN A 298 -8.62 -6.55 14.27
N TYR A 299 -7.48 -6.08 14.79
CA TYR A 299 -7.47 -5.01 15.78
C TYR A 299 -7.49 -3.60 15.19
N VAL A 300 -6.79 -3.37 14.08
CA VAL A 300 -6.75 -2.04 13.45
C VAL A 300 -8.11 -1.69 12.85
N PHE A 301 -8.72 -2.65 12.16
CA PHE A 301 -10.05 -2.45 11.55
C PHE A 301 -11.19 -2.86 12.47
N ASP A 302 -10.88 -3.27 13.70
CA ASP A 302 -11.88 -3.76 14.66
C ASP A 302 -12.88 -4.71 13.98
N TYR A 303 -12.33 -5.65 13.21
CA TYR A 303 -13.13 -6.55 12.39
C TYR A 303 -13.94 -7.51 13.27
N HIS A 304 -15.25 -7.51 13.08
CA HIS A 304 -16.19 -8.43 13.70
C HIS A 304 -16.82 -9.36 12.66
N GLU A 305 -17.22 -10.54 13.12
CA GLU A 305 -17.90 -11.51 12.25
C GLU A 305 -19.14 -10.88 11.59
N GLY A 306 -19.27 -11.08 10.27
CA GLY A 306 -20.34 -10.50 9.46
C GLY A 306 -20.01 -9.14 8.85
N ASP A 307 -18.92 -8.48 9.24
CA ASP A 307 -18.47 -7.27 8.55
C ASP A 307 -18.04 -7.59 7.12
N ILE A 308 -18.43 -6.74 6.18
CA ILE A 308 -17.91 -6.72 4.83
C ILE A 308 -16.77 -5.68 4.77
N TYR A 309 -15.58 -6.17 4.48
CA TYR A 309 -14.35 -5.41 4.46
C TYR A 309 -13.94 -5.12 3.02
N TRP A 310 -13.61 -3.88 2.72
CA TRP A 310 -13.12 -3.47 1.40
C TRP A 310 -11.86 -2.63 1.50
N CYS A 311 -10.78 -3.16 0.94
CA CYS A 311 -9.55 -2.44 0.64
C CYS A 311 -9.46 -2.18 -0.86
N THR A 312 -9.28 -0.94 -1.28
CA THR A 312 -9.26 -0.54 -2.69
C THR A 312 -7.89 -0.72 -3.36
N ALA A 313 -6.92 -1.29 -2.67
CA ALA A 313 -5.61 -1.57 -3.23
C ALA A 313 -5.66 -2.65 -4.32
N ASP A 314 -4.51 -2.88 -4.95
CA ASP A 314 -4.30 -3.93 -5.94
C ASP A 314 -3.38 -5.01 -5.35
N VAL A 315 -3.58 -6.27 -5.72
CA VAL A 315 -2.72 -7.38 -5.27
C VAL A 315 -1.28 -7.26 -5.79
N GLY A 316 -1.01 -6.42 -6.77
CA GLY A 316 0.34 -6.03 -7.18
C GLY A 316 1.13 -5.24 -6.14
N TRP A 317 0.49 -4.86 -5.03
CA TRP A 317 1.10 -4.14 -3.89
C TRP A 317 0.96 -4.94 -2.60
N VAL A 318 1.82 -4.67 -1.63
CA VAL A 318 1.76 -5.35 -0.32
C VAL A 318 0.43 -5.13 0.39
N THR A 319 -0.21 -3.98 0.21
CA THR A 319 -1.53 -3.69 0.77
C THR A 319 -2.57 -4.69 0.27
N GLY A 320 -2.52 -5.06 -1.00
CA GLY A 320 -3.37 -6.10 -1.56
C GLY A 320 -3.08 -7.49 -1.00
N HIS A 321 -1.80 -7.84 -0.85
CA HIS A 321 -1.40 -9.11 -0.21
C HIS A 321 -1.96 -9.20 1.21
N THR A 322 -1.63 -8.23 2.05
CA THR A 322 -1.92 -8.30 3.48
C THR A 322 -3.38 -8.03 3.81
N TYR A 323 -4.00 -7.02 3.17
CA TYR A 323 -5.31 -6.51 3.56
C TYR A 323 -6.41 -6.61 2.50
N ILE A 324 -6.17 -7.26 1.35
CA ILE A 324 -7.26 -7.81 0.54
C ILE A 324 -7.36 -9.31 0.77
N LEU A 325 -6.23 -10.01 0.84
CA LEU A 325 -6.20 -11.46 0.79
C LEU A 325 -5.89 -12.11 2.15
N TYR A 326 -4.61 -12.06 2.59
CA TYR A 326 -4.13 -12.93 3.67
C TYR A 326 -4.74 -12.59 5.04
N GLY A 327 -4.73 -11.32 5.45
CA GLY A 327 -5.27 -10.89 6.73
C GLY A 327 -6.78 -11.14 6.86
N PRO A 328 -7.61 -10.64 5.94
CA PRO A 328 -9.06 -10.87 5.95
C PRO A 328 -9.44 -12.35 5.92
N LEU A 329 -8.87 -13.13 5.00
CA LEU A 329 -9.23 -14.54 4.85
C LEU A 329 -8.74 -15.39 6.04
N ALA A 330 -7.58 -15.10 6.63
CA ALA A 330 -7.15 -15.74 7.86
C ALA A 330 -8.15 -15.54 9.00
N ASN A 331 -8.83 -14.42 9.04
CA ASN A 331 -9.87 -14.11 10.02
C ASN A 331 -11.29 -14.61 9.63
N GLY A 332 -11.43 -15.34 8.53
CA GLY A 332 -12.73 -15.82 8.04
C GLY A 332 -13.65 -14.70 7.57
N ALA A 333 -13.10 -13.58 7.13
CA ALA A 333 -13.84 -12.41 6.70
C ALA A 333 -14.41 -12.56 5.28
N THR A 334 -15.38 -11.68 4.94
CA THR A 334 -15.76 -11.38 3.57
C THR A 334 -14.97 -10.17 3.10
N THR A 335 -14.10 -10.35 2.11
CA THR A 335 -13.27 -9.29 1.52
C THR A 335 -13.74 -8.94 0.12
N LEU A 336 -13.70 -7.66 -0.25
CA LEU A 336 -14.12 -7.20 -1.57
C LEU A 336 -12.89 -6.90 -2.43
N MET A 337 -12.84 -7.51 -3.61
CA MET A 337 -11.87 -7.27 -4.67
C MET A 337 -12.51 -6.40 -5.77
N PHE A 338 -11.89 -5.27 -6.06
CA PHE A 338 -12.41 -4.27 -7.00
C PHE A 338 -11.49 -4.14 -8.21
N GLU A 339 -11.99 -4.46 -9.40
CA GLU A 339 -11.24 -4.35 -10.65
C GLU A 339 -11.23 -2.91 -11.20
N GLY A 340 -12.24 -2.11 -10.86
CA GLY A 340 -12.45 -0.77 -11.42
C GLY A 340 -11.52 0.32 -10.90
N VAL A 341 -11.90 1.55 -11.21
CA VAL A 341 -11.25 2.77 -10.73
C VAL A 341 -12.28 3.67 -10.02
N PRO A 342 -11.85 4.60 -9.13
CA PRO A 342 -12.77 5.34 -8.27
C PRO A 342 -13.73 6.29 -9.02
N ASN A 343 -13.36 6.71 -10.23
CA ASN A 343 -14.06 7.72 -11.02
C ASN A 343 -14.68 7.18 -12.33
N TYR A 344 -14.85 5.87 -12.46
CA TYR A 344 -15.50 5.26 -13.61
C TYR A 344 -16.69 4.37 -13.19
N PRO A 345 -17.88 4.54 -13.81
CA PRO A 345 -18.22 5.48 -14.89
C PRO A 345 -18.29 6.94 -14.45
N ASP A 346 -18.38 7.22 -13.14
CA ASP A 346 -18.38 8.55 -12.56
C ASP A 346 -17.89 8.57 -11.11
N ASN A 347 -17.78 9.73 -10.48
CA ASN A 347 -17.24 9.93 -9.13
C ASN A 347 -18.10 9.33 -7.99
N SER A 348 -19.25 8.74 -8.30
CA SER A 348 -20.07 8.01 -7.31
C SER A 348 -19.72 6.53 -7.20
N ARG A 349 -18.78 6.05 -8.02
CA ARG A 349 -18.47 4.62 -8.16
C ARG A 349 -18.18 3.92 -6.83
N PHE A 350 -17.30 4.46 -6.01
CA PHE A 350 -16.96 3.86 -4.71
C PHE A 350 -18.17 3.81 -3.77
N TRP A 351 -18.93 4.88 -3.75
CA TRP A 351 -20.09 5.02 -2.85
C TRP A 351 -21.22 4.08 -3.24
N ASN A 352 -21.41 3.88 -4.54
CA ASN A 352 -22.35 2.89 -5.07
C ASN A 352 -21.94 1.45 -4.73
N VAL A 353 -20.64 1.14 -4.77
CA VAL A 353 -20.09 -0.18 -4.34
C VAL A 353 -20.36 -0.41 -2.86
N ILE A 354 -20.13 0.61 -2.01
CA ILE A 354 -20.40 0.54 -0.59
C ILE A 354 -21.87 0.21 -0.31
N ASP A 355 -22.79 0.91 -0.97
CA ASP A 355 -24.23 0.68 -0.80
C ASP A 355 -24.69 -0.66 -1.38
N LYS A 356 -24.17 -1.03 -2.56
CA LYS A 356 -24.49 -2.29 -3.24
C LYS A 356 -24.15 -3.51 -2.39
N HIS A 357 -22.93 -3.51 -1.82
CA HIS A 357 -22.40 -4.65 -1.09
C HIS A 357 -22.49 -4.50 0.44
N LYS A 358 -23.06 -3.40 0.94
CA LYS A 358 -23.18 -3.13 2.39
C LYS A 358 -21.84 -3.15 3.12
N VAL A 359 -20.84 -2.50 2.54
CA VAL A 359 -19.49 -2.43 3.10
C VAL A 359 -19.50 -1.77 4.47
N ASN A 360 -18.85 -2.38 5.45
CA ASN A 360 -18.75 -1.89 6.83
C ASN A 360 -17.41 -1.19 7.10
N ILE A 361 -16.34 -1.67 6.49
CA ILE A 361 -14.97 -1.17 6.67
C ILE A 361 -14.42 -0.81 5.30
N PHE A 362 -14.00 0.43 5.14
CA PHE A 362 -13.50 0.96 3.87
C PHE A 362 -12.08 1.52 4.04
N TYR A 363 -11.11 0.93 3.32
CA TYR A 363 -9.69 1.21 3.42
C TYR A 363 -9.13 1.60 2.06
N THR A 364 -8.66 2.85 1.94
CA THR A 364 -8.25 3.41 0.64
C THR A 364 -7.05 4.35 0.76
N ALA A 365 -6.52 4.81 -0.37
CA ALA A 365 -5.36 5.70 -0.40
C ALA A 365 -5.76 7.18 -0.42
N PRO A 366 -4.97 8.09 0.19
CA PRO A 366 -5.18 9.53 0.14
C PRO A 366 -5.30 10.09 -1.28
N THR A 367 -4.56 9.55 -2.24
CA THR A 367 -4.68 9.94 -3.65
C THR A 367 -6.08 9.72 -4.20
N ALA A 368 -6.72 8.60 -3.89
CA ALA A 368 -8.11 8.33 -4.29
C ALA A 368 -9.08 9.30 -3.59
N ILE A 369 -8.86 9.55 -2.30
CA ILE A 369 -9.67 10.51 -1.51
C ILE A 369 -9.59 11.91 -2.11
N ARG A 370 -8.39 12.41 -2.42
CA ARG A 370 -8.20 13.74 -3.03
C ARG A 370 -8.85 13.83 -4.41
N ALA A 371 -8.68 12.81 -5.25
CA ALA A 371 -9.32 12.78 -6.57
C ALA A 371 -10.84 12.82 -6.50
N LEU A 372 -11.44 12.12 -5.53
CA LEU A 372 -12.89 12.13 -5.32
C LEU A 372 -13.38 13.43 -4.66
N MET A 373 -12.59 14.02 -3.78
CA MET A 373 -12.87 15.33 -3.17
C MET A 373 -12.97 16.45 -4.22
N GLN A 374 -12.16 16.40 -5.29
CA GLN A 374 -12.27 17.34 -6.43
C GLN A 374 -13.63 17.29 -7.12
N GLY A 375 -14.27 16.13 -7.16
CA GLY A 375 -15.62 15.96 -7.71
C GLY A 375 -16.73 16.57 -6.84
N GLY A 376 -16.39 17.13 -5.68
CA GLY A 376 -17.31 17.72 -4.70
C GLY A 376 -18.06 16.68 -3.88
N ASP A 377 -18.98 17.16 -3.05
CA ASP A 377 -19.73 16.35 -2.09
C ASP A 377 -20.93 15.61 -2.70
N GLU A 378 -21.48 16.12 -3.81
CA GLU A 378 -22.74 15.63 -4.39
C GLU A 378 -22.70 14.15 -4.79
N PRO A 379 -21.63 13.63 -5.44
CA PRO A 379 -21.55 12.19 -5.74
C PRO A 379 -21.63 11.30 -4.50
N VAL A 380 -21.05 11.78 -3.38
CA VAL A 380 -21.06 11.07 -2.08
C VAL A 380 -22.46 11.12 -1.47
N LYS A 381 -23.06 12.32 -1.40
CA LYS A 381 -24.36 12.55 -0.73
C LYS A 381 -25.53 11.86 -1.42
N LYS A 382 -25.40 11.50 -2.70
CA LYS A 382 -26.41 10.70 -3.43
C LYS A 382 -26.55 9.26 -2.93
N THR A 383 -25.61 8.79 -2.12
CA THR A 383 -25.57 7.43 -1.59
C THR A 383 -25.81 7.41 -0.09
N SER A 384 -26.26 6.27 0.41
CA SER A 384 -26.60 6.14 1.84
C SER A 384 -25.37 5.95 2.72
N ARG A 385 -24.47 5.05 2.35
CA ARG A 385 -23.27 4.59 3.10
C ARG A 385 -23.56 4.23 4.57
N LYS A 386 -24.80 3.92 4.90
CA LYS A 386 -25.25 3.61 6.28
C LYS A 386 -24.54 2.40 6.87
N SER A 387 -24.09 1.47 6.01
CA SER A 387 -23.35 0.28 6.44
C SER A 387 -21.96 0.59 6.94
N LEU A 388 -21.32 1.68 6.47
CA LEU A 388 -19.99 2.07 6.93
C LEU A 388 -19.98 2.32 8.44
N ARG A 389 -18.97 1.75 9.11
CA ARG A 389 -18.68 2.01 10.52
C ARG A 389 -17.23 2.45 10.77
N LEU A 390 -16.30 2.11 9.85
CA LEU A 390 -14.89 2.45 9.96
C LEU A 390 -14.31 2.83 8.60
N LEU A 391 -13.46 3.84 8.59
CA LEU A 391 -12.67 4.28 7.45
C LEU A 391 -11.18 4.06 7.74
N GLY A 392 -10.40 3.86 6.68
CA GLY A 392 -8.95 3.76 6.80
C GLY A 392 -8.22 4.43 5.65
N SER A 393 -6.98 4.84 5.91
CA SER A 393 -6.08 5.49 4.96
C SER A 393 -4.73 4.79 4.91
N VAL A 394 -4.17 4.63 3.72
CA VAL A 394 -2.93 3.87 3.48
C VAL A 394 -2.13 4.38 2.29
N GLY A 395 -0.82 4.18 2.37
CA GLY A 395 0.12 4.27 1.23
C GLY A 395 0.91 5.56 1.16
N GLU A 396 0.39 6.64 1.69
CA GLU A 396 1.06 7.93 1.83
C GLU A 396 0.47 8.72 3.01
N PRO A 397 1.16 9.73 3.53
CA PRO A 397 0.55 10.64 4.51
C PRO A 397 -0.69 11.32 3.94
N ILE A 398 -1.77 11.37 4.71
CA ILE A 398 -2.97 12.10 4.34
C ILE A 398 -2.89 13.52 4.92
N ASN A 399 -3.12 14.52 4.08
CA ASN A 399 -3.19 15.89 4.56
C ASN A 399 -4.48 16.15 5.37
N PRO A 400 -4.47 17.08 6.34
CA PRO A 400 -5.60 17.31 7.24
C PRO A 400 -6.92 17.62 6.51
N GLU A 401 -6.91 18.37 5.40
CA GLU A 401 -8.10 18.74 4.65
C GLU A 401 -8.78 17.51 4.01
N ALA A 402 -7.99 16.62 3.40
CA ALA A 402 -8.51 15.38 2.84
C ALA A 402 -9.02 14.45 3.94
N TRP A 403 -8.33 14.39 5.08
CA TRP A 403 -8.76 13.64 6.25
C TRP A 403 -10.11 14.16 6.79
N GLU A 404 -10.26 15.48 6.95
CA GLU A 404 -11.49 16.13 7.40
C GLU A 404 -12.65 15.91 6.43
N TRP A 405 -12.40 16.02 5.12
CA TRP A 405 -13.41 15.71 4.11
C TRP A 405 -13.84 14.24 4.18
N TYR A 406 -12.87 13.33 4.30
CA TYR A 406 -13.10 11.90 4.40
C TYR A 406 -13.94 11.55 5.64
N TYR A 407 -13.58 12.13 6.79
CA TYR A 407 -14.33 11.96 8.03
C TYR A 407 -15.76 12.51 7.93
N ARG A 408 -15.89 13.77 7.53
CA ARG A 408 -17.14 14.51 7.57
C ARG A 408 -18.09 14.11 6.44
N VAL A 409 -17.60 13.99 5.20
CA VAL A 409 -18.45 13.77 4.02
C VAL A 409 -18.66 12.29 3.75
N VAL A 410 -17.61 11.49 3.73
CA VAL A 410 -17.71 10.06 3.47
C VAL A 410 -18.21 9.31 4.70
N GLY A 411 -17.66 9.60 5.85
CA GLY A 411 -17.97 8.97 7.14
C GLY A 411 -19.18 9.54 7.86
N ASP A 412 -19.84 10.58 7.32
CA ASP A 412 -20.96 11.30 7.96
C ASP A 412 -20.64 11.73 9.42
N SER A 413 -19.39 12.07 9.72
CA SER A 413 -18.87 12.42 11.06
C SER A 413 -19.11 11.36 12.15
N ARG A 414 -19.36 10.10 11.76
CA ARG A 414 -19.64 8.98 12.67
C ARG A 414 -18.65 7.81 12.57
N CYS A 415 -17.91 7.74 11.46
CA CYS A 415 -16.92 6.69 11.23
C CYS A 415 -15.53 7.21 11.62
N PRO A 416 -14.85 6.62 12.62
CA PRO A 416 -13.45 6.97 12.87
C PRO A 416 -12.58 6.56 11.69
N ILE A 417 -11.43 7.25 11.55
CA ILE A 417 -10.43 6.95 10.52
C ILE A 417 -9.22 6.31 11.17
N VAL A 418 -8.82 5.14 10.70
CA VAL A 418 -7.51 4.58 11.00
C VAL A 418 -6.52 5.01 9.91
N ASP A 419 -5.66 5.96 10.24
CA ASP A 419 -4.58 6.43 9.40
C ASP A 419 -3.35 5.58 9.67
N THR A 420 -2.93 4.77 8.69
CA THR A 420 -1.97 3.70 8.91
C THR A 420 -0.63 4.00 8.25
N TRP A 421 0.45 3.84 9.01
CA TRP A 421 1.79 3.85 8.46
C TRP A 421 2.41 2.45 8.49
N TRP A 422 2.92 2.03 7.36
CA TRP A 422 3.66 0.80 7.14
C TRP A 422 4.26 0.75 5.74
N GLN A 423 5.02 -0.29 5.45
CA GLN A 423 5.79 -0.44 4.21
C GLN A 423 5.64 -1.87 3.66
N THR A 424 6.05 -2.10 2.42
CA THR A 424 6.20 -3.46 1.87
C THR A 424 7.11 -4.31 2.75
N GLU A 425 8.17 -3.71 3.24
CA GLU A 425 9.18 -4.30 4.11
C GLU A 425 8.63 -4.71 5.48
N THR A 426 7.61 -4.04 5.96
CA THR A 426 7.04 -4.30 7.29
C THR A 426 5.98 -5.41 7.30
N GLY A 427 5.45 -5.77 6.13
CA GLY A 427 4.45 -6.83 5.96
C GLY A 427 3.07 -6.52 6.51
N GLY A 428 2.95 -5.55 7.40
CA GLY A 428 1.69 -5.11 8.01
C GLY A 428 1.82 -3.77 8.70
N ILE A 429 0.72 -3.26 9.24
CA ILE A 429 0.58 -1.94 9.86
C ILE A 429 1.40 -1.86 11.15
N LEU A 430 2.21 -0.79 11.29
CA LEU A 430 3.10 -0.59 12.43
C LEU A 430 2.71 0.60 13.32
N ILE A 431 2.25 1.71 12.73
CA ILE A 431 1.82 2.90 13.49
C ILE A 431 0.43 3.26 13.00
N THR A 432 -0.52 3.36 13.93
CA THR A 432 -1.94 3.50 13.59
C THR A 432 -2.77 3.84 14.83
N PRO A 433 -3.88 4.56 14.72
CA PRO A 433 -4.88 4.56 15.77
C PRO A 433 -5.61 3.20 15.85
N LEU A 434 -6.11 2.87 17.04
CA LEU A 434 -7.12 1.83 17.23
C LEU A 434 -8.46 2.50 17.54
N PRO A 435 -9.55 2.14 16.85
CA PRO A 435 -10.78 2.96 16.85
C PRO A 435 -11.47 3.08 18.20
N GLY A 436 -11.28 2.10 19.09
CA GLY A 436 -11.81 2.15 20.47
C GLY A 436 -10.86 2.74 21.52
N ALA A 437 -9.60 3.02 21.16
CA ALA A 437 -8.56 3.36 22.11
C ALA A 437 -7.93 4.74 21.88
N THR A 438 -7.85 5.21 20.63
CA THR A 438 -6.98 6.31 20.26
C THR A 438 -7.79 7.53 19.84
N LYS A 439 -7.56 8.68 20.49
CA LYS A 439 -8.05 9.96 20.00
C LYS A 439 -7.37 10.28 18.67
N LEU A 440 -8.11 10.82 17.71
CA LEU A 440 -7.61 11.07 16.38
C LEU A 440 -7.16 12.52 16.19
N LYS A 441 -6.07 12.69 15.46
CA LYS A 441 -5.60 13.98 14.98
C LYS A 441 -5.47 13.89 13.45
N PRO A 442 -6.12 14.74 12.68
CA PRO A 442 -6.09 14.71 11.21
C PRO A 442 -4.65 14.69 10.65
N GLY A 443 -4.30 13.63 9.92
CA GLY A 443 -2.97 13.45 9.32
C GLY A 443 -1.93 12.75 10.21
N SER A 444 -2.27 12.39 11.45
CA SER A 444 -1.37 11.64 12.33
C SER A 444 -1.61 10.13 12.24
N ALA A 445 -0.55 9.35 12.05
CA ALA A 445 -0.58 7.89 12.22
C ALA A 445 -0.67 7.46 13.70
N THR A 446 -0.55 8.37 14.63
CA THR A 446 -0.77 8.30 16.08
C THR A 446 0.20 7.38 16.84
N ARG A 447 -0.18 6.18 17.23
CA ARG A 447 0.55 5.33 18.19
C ARG A 447 1.13 4.07 17.55
N PRO A 448 2.24 3.53 18.08
CA PRO A 448 2.76 2.24 17.60
C PRO A 448 1.79 1.09 17.92
N PHE A 449 1.70 0.14 16.99
CA PHE A 449 1.00 -1.11 17.20
C PHE A 449 1.81 -2.03 18.14
N PHE A 450 1.21 -3.10 18.62
CA PHE A 450 1.80 -4.02 19.59
C PHE A 450 3.12 -4.64 19.09
N GLY A 451 4.14 -4.62 19.92
CA GLY A 451 5.49 -5.11 19.62
C GLY A 451 6.35 -4.15 18.78
N VAL A 452 5.79 -3.05 18.31
CA VAL A 452 6.51 -2.05 17.50
C VAL A 452 7.13 -0.99 18.41
N VAL A 453 8.44 -0.79 18.31
CA VAL A 453 9.18 0.17 19.14
C VAL A 453 9.90 1.18 18.25
N PRO A 454 9.23 2.31 17.92
CA PRO A 454 9.81 3.35 17.09
C PRO A 454 10.73 4.26 17.92
N GLU A 455 11.80 4.70 17.28
CA GLU A 455 12.67 5.79 17.74
C GLU A 455 12.80 6.85 16.67
N ILE A 456 12.86 8.12 17.06
CA ILE A 456 13.23 9.22 16.18
C ILE A 456 14.69 9.56 16.47
N VAL A 457 15.50 9.61 15.42
CA VAL A 457 16.92 9.93 15.52
C VAL A 457 17.28 11.12 14.65
N ASP A 458 18.32 11.87 15.04
CA ASP A 458 18.90 12.90 14.19
C ASP A 458 19.78 12.29 13.07
N ALA A 459 20.44 13.14 12.30
CA ALA A 459 21.30 12.70 11.19
C ALA A 459 22.50 11.85 11.65
N ASP A 460 22.97 12.05 12.87
CA ASP A 460 24.11 11.34 13.47
C ASP A 460 23.67 10.06 14.21
N GLY A 461 22.37 9.78 14.26
CA GLY A 461 21.78 8.59 14.89
C GLY A 461 21.54 8.75 16.41
N LYS A 462 21.64 9.96 16.93
CA LYS A 462 21.29 10.26 18.33
C LYS A 462 19.77 10.21 18.50
N VAL A 463 19.31 9.49 19.51
CA VAL A 463 17.89 9.41 19.86
C VAL A 463 17.37 10.74 20.36
N LEU A 464 16.25 11.18 19.83
CA LEU A 464 15.54 12.39 20.20
C LEU A 464 14.35 12.05 21.09
N GLU A 465 14.35 12.58 22.32
CA GLU A 465 13.30 12.35 23.32
C GLU A 465 12.20 13.42 23.26
N GLY A 466 11.02 13.09 23.78
CA GLY A 466 9.89 14.01 23.88
C GLY A 466 9.34 14.43 22.52
N GLU A 467 8.97 15.71 22.38
CA GLU A 467 8.58 16.30 21.10
C GLU A 467 9.83 16.41 20.21
N ALA A 468 9.77 15.83 19.00
CA ALA A 468 10.96 15.69 18.15
C ALA A 468 10.60 15.52 16.69
N THR A 469 11.51 15.96 15.80
CA THR A 469 11.45 15.70 14.36
C THR A 469 12.78 15.12 13.91
N GLY A 470 12.76 14.03 13.16
CA GLY A 470 13.97 13.35 12.70
C GLY A 470 13.66 12.15 11.79
N ASN A 471 14.57 11.19 11.79
CA ASN A 471 14.45 9.97 11.00
C ASN A 471 13.83 8.87 11.84
N LEU A 472 12.85 8.15 11.25
CA LEU A 472 12.16 7.06 11.92
C LEU A 472 12.96 5.76 11.84
N CYS A 473 13.25 5.19 12.99
CA CYS A 473 13.88 3.88 13.13
C CYS A 473 13.00 2.96 13.99
N LEU A 474 13.16 1.65 13.80
CA LEU A 474 12.57 0.63 14.66
C LEU A 474 13.71 -0.16 15.34
N ILE A 475 13.61 -0.33 16.66
CA ILE A 475 14.68 -0.95 17.46
C ILE A 475 14.42 -2.40 17.83
N LYS A 476 13.22 -2.91 17.55
CA LYS A 476 12.85 -4.31 17.72
C LYS A 476 12.19 -4.83 16.45
N SER A 477 12.36 -6.12 16.21
CA SER A 477 11.65 -6.83 15.16
C SER A 477 10.20 -7.11 15.55
N TRP A 478 9.38 -7.44 14.56
CA TRP A 478 8.00 -7.90 14.68
C TRP A 478 7.77 -9.08 13.72
N PRO A 479 6.78 -9.94 13.95
CA PRO A 479 6.62 -11.16 13.17
C PRO A 479 6.45 -10.96 11.66
N GLY A 480 5.84 -9.84 11.24
CA GLY A 480 5.59 -9.50 9.83
C GLY A 480 6.76 -8.85 9.09
N GLN A 481 7.90 -8.61 9.76
CA GLN A 481 9.06 -7.97 9.13
C GLN A 481 9.61 -8.83 7.99
N MET A 482 10.01 -8.19 6.88
CA MET A 482 10.72 -8.87 5.79
C MET A 482 11.96 -9.60 6.31
N ARG A 483 12.29 -10.72 5.68
CA ARG A 483 13.46 -11.50 6.10
C ARG A 483 14.74 -11.08 5.39
N THR A 484 14.64 -10.68 4.13
CA THR A 484 15.79 -10.27 3.32
C THR A 484 15.32 -9.65 2.00
N VAL A 485 16.27 -9.13 1.23
CA VAL A 485 16.11 -8.93 -0.21
C VAL A 485 16.43 -10.26 -0.89
N TYR A 486 15.53 -10.75 -1.73
CA TYR A 486 15.67 -12.04 -2.40
C TYR A 486 16.98 -12.11 -3.18
N GLY A 487 17.77 -13.13 -2.88
CA GLY A 487 19.07 -13.37 -3.51
C GLY A 487 20.20 -12.38 -3.14
N ASP A 488 19.93 -11.38 -2.27
CA ASP A 488 20.91 -10.34 -1.94
C ASP A 488 20.75 -9.84 -0.50
N HIS A 489 21.18 -10.66 0.46
CA HIS A 489 21.13 -10.30 1.88
C HIS A 489 22.05 -9.10 2.23
N ALA A 490 23.17 -8.96 1.52
CA ALA A 490 24.08 -7.83 1.72
C ALA A 490 23.39 -6.49 1.40
N ARG A 491 22.58 -6.45 0.34
CA ARG A 491 21.77 -5.29 0.00
C ARG A 491 20.69 -4.99 1.06
N PHE A 492 20.13 -6.01 1.68
CA PHE A 492 19.21 -5.86 2.81
C PHE A 492 19.88 -5.17 3.99
N GLU A 493 21.04 -5.68 4.44
CA GLU A 493 21.81 -5.07 5.51
C GLU A 493 22.21 -3.63 5.16
N GLN A 494 22.74 -3.41 3.95
CA GLN A 494 23.16 -2.09 3.49
C GLN A 494 22.01 -1.08 3.47
N THR A 495 20.84 -1.48 2.98
CA THR A 495 19.70 -0.57 2.81
C THR A 495 19.08 -0.16 4.14
N TYR A 496 18.93 -1.11 5.08
CA TYR A 496 18.08 -0.89 6.25
C TYR A 496 18.84 -0.82 7.58
N PHE A 497 20.10 -1.28 7.64
CA PHE A 497 20.86 -1.38 8.89
C PHE A 497 22.23 -0.69 8.88
N SER A 498 22.69 -0.20 7.73
CA SER A 498 24.01 0.43 7.63
C SER A 498 24.03 1.86 8.15
N THR A 499 22.95 2.63 7.95
CA THR A 499 22.85 4.04 8.33
C THR A 499 22.85 4.21 9.85
N TYR A 500 22.03 3.44 10.56
CA TYR A 500 21.93 3.48 12.01
C TYR A 500 22.12 2.07 12.58
N LYS A 501 23.32 1.83 13.14
CA LYS A 501 23.71 0.50 13.63
C LYS A 501 22.76 -0.02 14.71
N GLY A 502 22.32 -1.25 14.58
CA GLY A 502 21.41 -1.89 15.53
C GLY A 502 19.94 -1.44 15.43
N LYS A 503 19.59 -0.67 14.41
CA LYS A 503 18.23 -0.16 14.19
C LYS A 503 17.82 -0.42 12.75
N TYR A 504 16.56 -0.80 12.56
CA TYR A 504 15.95 -0.82 11.23
C TYR A 504 15.59 0.62 10.83
N PHE A 505 16.26 1.12 9.81
CA PHE A 505 16.00 2.46 9.26
C PHE A 505 14.88 2.39 8.21
N THR A 506 13.78 3.07 8.47
CA THR A 506 12.61 3.03 7.59
C THR A 506 12.77 3.82 6.29
N GLY A 507 13.72 4.77 6.26
CA GLY A 507 13.85 5.73 5.17
C GLY A 507 12.77 6.81 5.18
N ASP A 508 11.95 6.88 6.23
CA ASP A 508 10.92 7.90 6.41
C ASP A 508 11.32 8.92 7.49
N GLY A 509 10.99 10.18 7.23
CA GLY A 509 11.02 11.23 8.23
C GLY A 509 9.77 11.17 9.11
N CYS A 510 9.91 11.58 10.36
CA CYS A 510 8.84 11.54 11.33
C CYS A 510 8.93 12.67 12.35
N ARG A 511 7.78 13.19 12.74
CA ARG A 511 7.63 14.07 13.91
C ARG A 511 6.85 13.32 15.00
N ARG A 512 7.27 13.46 16.24
CA ARG A 512 6.48 13.07 17.42
C ARG A 512 6.07 14.34 18.15
N ASP A 513 4.77 14.49 18.40
CA ASP A 513 4.23 15.65 19.10
C ASP A 513 4.30 15.51 20.63
N ALA A 514 3.86 16.54 21.35
CA ALA A 514 3.86 16.58 22.82
C ALA A 514 2.99 15.48 23.46
N ASP A 515 1.96 14.98 22.75
CA ASP A 515 1.09 13.88 23.20
C ASP A 515 1.69 12.49 22.86
N GLY A 516 2.87 12.45 22.24
CA GLY A 516 3.56 11.23 21.84
C GLY A 516 3.03 10.62 20.54
N TYR A 517 2.28 11.36 19.73
CA TYR A 517 1.74 10.90 18.45
C TYR A 517 2.74 11.09 17.32
N TYR A 518 2.79 10.10 16.42
CA TYR A 518 3.69 10.04 15.28
C TYR A 518 3.05 10.59 14.02
N TRP A 519 3.79 11.47 13.35
CA TRP A 519 3.42 12.13 12.10
C TRP A 519 4.47 11.81 11.06
N ILE A 520 4.11 11.13 9.98
CA ILE A 520 5.04 10.83 8.91
C ILE A 520 5.20 12.06 8.02
N THR A 521 6.42 12.57 7.92
CA THR A 521 6.72 13.80 7.18
C THR A 521 7.17 13.56 5.74
N GLY A 522 7.26 12.30 5.33
CA GLY A 522 7.64 11.87 3.99
C GLY A 522 8.93 11.06 3.96
N ARG A 523 9.39 10.73 2.75
CA ARG A 523 10.68 10.01 2.57
C ARG A 523 11.85 10.90 2.94
N VAL A 524 12.88 10.31 3.53
CA VAL A 524 14.12 11.05 3.87
C VAL A 524 14.82 11.56 2.62
N ASP A 525 14.74 10.85 1.51
CA ASP A 525 15.23 11.26 0.18
C ASP A 525 14.38 12.37 -0.47
N ASP A 526 13.18 12.63 0.05
CA ASP A 526 12.28 13.72 -0.37
C ASP A 526 12.36 14.94 0.57
N VAL A 527 13.32 14.98 1.48
CA VAL A 527 13.60 16.15 2.33
C VAL A 527 14.38 17.17 1.54
N ILE A 528 14.00 18.44 1.67
CA ILE A 528 14.68 19.60 1.07
C ILE A 528 15.53 20.26 2.14
N ASN A 529 16.75 20.65 1.78
CA ASN A 529 17.63 21.41 2.67
C ASN A 529 17.73 22.87 2.19
N VAL A 530 16.83 23.70 2.70
CA VAL A 530 16.75 25.13 2.33
C VAL A 530 17.53 25.96 3.33
N SER A 531 18.61 26.61 2.89
CA SER A 531 19.45 27.48 3.74
C SER A 531 19.92 26.81 5.04
N GLY A 532 20.24 25.52 4.98
CA GLY A 532 20.66 24.72 6.14
C GLY A 532 19.53 24.19 7.03
N HIS A 533 18.27 24.48 6.69
CA HIS A 533 17.11 23.93 7.40
C HIS A 533 16.52 22.76 6.64
N ARG A 534 16.41 21.63 7.33
CA ARG A 534 15.84 20.39 6.80
C ARG A 534 14.31 20.47 6.90
N MET A 535 13.63 20.36 5.75
CA MET A 535 12.16 20.47 5.64
C MET A 535 11.60 19.30 4.84
N GLY A 536 10.52 18.71 5.33
CA GLY A 536 9.76 17.71 4.57
C GLY A 536 8.97 18.35 3.42
N THR A 537 9.00 17.74 2.24
CA THR A 537 8.19 18.21 1.11
C THR A 537 6.70 18.19 1.43
N ALA A 538 6.26 17.22 2.23
CA ALA A 538 4.87 17.02 2.61
C ALA A 538 4.26 18.22 3.36
N GLU A 539 5.05 18.96 4.13
CA GLU A 539 4.56 20.16 4.85
C GLU A 539 4.17 21.26 3.86
N VAL A 540 5.02 21.52 2.87
CA VAL A 540 4.75 22.52 1.83
C VAL A 540 3.61 22.08 0.91
N GLU A 541 3.56 20.79 0.56
CA GLU A 541 2.47 20.19 -0.21
C GLU A 541 1.13 20.34 0.50
N SER A 542 1.07 20.04 1.81
CA SER A 542 -0.15 20.20 2.61
C SER A 542 -0.60 21.64 2.67
N SER A 543 0.30 22.57 2.90
CA SER A 543 -0.03 24.01 2.87
C SER A 543 -0.60 24.47 1.53
N LEU A 544 0.01 24.05 0.42
CA LEU A 544 -0.49 24.36 -0.92
C LEU A 544 -1.90 23.79 -1.17
N VAL A 545 -2.14 22.54 -0.77
CA VAL A 545 -3.44 21.86 -0.94
C VAL A 545 -4.53 22.47 -0.05
N ALA A 546 -4.17 23.08 1.08
CA ALA A 546 -5.11 23.83 1.92
C ALA A 546 -5.68 25.08 1.23
N HIS A 547 -5.04 25.57 0.18
CA HIS A 547 -5.55 26.71 -0.61
C HIS A 547 -6.71 26.28 -1.51
N ALA A 548 -7.81 27.06 -1.50
CA ALA A 548 -9.06 26.71 -2.20
C ALA A 548 -8.93 26.49 -3.71
N ALA A 549 -7.90 27.05 -4.34
CA ALA A 549 -7.65 26.88 -5.78
C ALA A 549 -6.84 25.63 -6.13
N VAL A 550 -6.24 24.96 -5.14
CA VAL A 550 -5.32 23.84 -5.36
C VAL A 550 -6.01 22.51 -5.10
N SER A 551 -5.90 21.61 -6.05
CA SER A 551 -6.42 20.26 -5.93
C SER A 551 -5.33 19.28 -5.47
N GLU A 552 -4.11 19.47 -5.97
CA GLU A 552 -2.99 18.61 -5.68
C GLU A 552 -1.67 19.36 -5.82
N ALA A 553 -0.68 19.01 -5.02
CA ALA A 553 0.66 19.58 -5.11
C ALA A 553 1.72 18.49 -4.89
N ALA A 554 2.86 18.66 -5.56
CA ALA A 554 4.07 17.92 -5.30
C ALA A 554 5.26 18.87 -5.26
N VAL A 555 6.11 18.67 -4.26
CA VAL A 555 7.25 19.56 -4.02
C VAL A 555 8.54 18.77 -4.10
N VAL A 556 9.56 19.36 -4.72
CA VAL A 556 10.92 18.83 -4.79
C VAL A 556 11.95 19.93 -4.55
N GLY A 557 13.11 19.53 -4.06
CA GLY A 557 14.27 20.41 -4.02
C GLY A 557 14.94 20.51 -5.40
N TYR A 558 15.48 21.66 -5.73
CA TYR A 558 16.32 21.87 -6.91
C TYR A 558 17.57 22.70 -6.53
N PRO A 559 18.69 22.58 -7.27
CA PRO A 559 19.90 23.37 -6.99
C PRO A 559 19.61 24.88 -7.06
N HIS A 560 19.98 25.61 -6.00
CA HIS A 560 19.80 27.05 -5.88
C HIS A 560 21.07 27.72 -5.40
N ASP A 561 21.58 28.72 -6.15
CA ASP A 561 22.92 29.31 -5.94
C ASP A 561 23.12 29.90 -4.54
N ILE A 562 22.06 30.43 -3.91
CA ILE A 562 22.16 31.11 -2.61
C ILE A 562 21.73 30.17 -1.46
N LYS A 563 20.67 29.38 -1.66
CA LYS A 563 20.04 28.57 -0.60
C LYS A 563 20.59 27.15 -0.51
N GLY A 564 21.46 26.75 -1.43
CA GLY A 564 21.87 25.36 -1.63
C GLY A 564 20.80 24.57 -2.35
N GLN A 565 19.61 24.46 -1.76
CA GLN A 565 18.41 23.97 -2.44
C GLN A 565 17.29 25.01 -2.37
N GLY A 566 16.58 25.19 -3.48
CA GLY A 566 15.32 25.92 -3.57
C GLY A 566 14.13 24.97 -3.59
N ILE A 567 12.96 25.51 -3.41
CA ILE A 567 11.69 24.78 -3.38
C ILE A 567 10.99 24.96 -4.74
N TYR A 568 10.81 23.84 -5.45
CA TYR A 568 10.05 23.78 -6.68
C TYR A 568 8.73 23.06 -6.43
N ALA A 569 7.61 23.76 -6.60
CA ALA A 569 6.27 23.21 -6.41
C ALA A 569 5.58 22.99 -7.77
N TYR A 570 5.05 21.79 -7.97
CA TYR A 570 4.15 21.44 -9.06
C TYR A 570 2.73 21.44 -8.52
N VAL A 571 1.84 22.22 -9.11
CA VAL A 571 0.50 22.47 -8.59
C VAL A 571 -0.55 22.15 -9.65
N THR A 572 -1.48 21.28 -9.30
CA THR A 572 -2.70 21.03 -10.09
C THR A 572 -3.86 21.83 -9.48
N LEU A 573 -4.53 22.61 -10.30
CA LEU A 573 -5.62 23.45 -9.85
C LEU A 573 -6.96 22.69 -9.77
N MET A 574 -7.88 23.22 -8.97
CA MET A 574 -9.27 22.77 -8.95
C MET A 574 -9.93 23.00 -10.31
N ALA A 575 -10.91 22.15 -10.64
CA ALA A 575 -11.67 22.26 -11.89
C ALA A 575 -12.31 23.66 -12.03
N GLY A 576 -12.11 24.30 -13.17
CA GLY A 576 -12.62 25.65 -13.46
C GLY A 576 -11.73 26.79 -12.97
N MET A 577 -10.57 26.49 -12.38
CA MET A 577 -9.55 27.49 -12.04
C MET A 577 -8.52 27.58 -13.17
N GLU A 578 -8.12 28.82 -13.51
CA GLU A 578 -7.13 29.06 -14.55
C GLU A 578 -5.78 29.49 -13.94
N PRO A 579 -4.65 29.04 -14.52
CA PRO A 579 -3.33 29.47 -14.09
C PRO A 579 -3.12 30.96 -14.33
N SER A 580 -2.60 31.67 -13.33
CA SER A 580 -2.22 33.09 -13.49
C SER A 580 -1.00 33.46 -12.63
N GLU A 581 -0.33 34.56 -12.95
CA GLU A 581 0.78 35.09 -12.14
C GLU A 581 0.30 35.60 -10.78
N GLU A 582 -0.91 36.12 -10.73
CA GLU A 582 -1.55 36.58 -9.49
C GLU A 582 -1.75 35.37 -8.54
N LEU A 583 -2.32 34.28 -9.05
CA LEU A 583 -2.51 33.07 -8.26
C LEU A 583 -1.17 32.45 -7.80
N ARG A 584 -0.13 32.51 -8.65
CA ARG A 584 1.21 32.05 -8.26
C ARG A 584 1.75 32.84 -7.06
N LYS A 585 1.65 34.16 -7.09
CA LYS A 585 2.04 35.05 -5.98
C LYS A 585 1.21 34.80 -4.73
N GLU A 586 -0.09 34.58 -4.90
CA GLU A 586 -1.01 34.26 -3.81
C GLU A 586 -0.61 32.95 -3.12
N LEU A 587 -0.30 31.91 -3.87
CA LEU A 587 0.14 30.61 -3.32
C LEU A 587 1.47 30.72 -2.57
N VAL A 588 2.44 31.49 -3.09
CA VAL A 588 3.71 31.76 -2.37
C VAL A 588 3.45 32.51 -1.06
N ALA A 589 2.60 33.54 -1.10
CA ALA A 589 2.23 34.29 0.10
C ALA A 589 1.45 33.42 1.12
N TRP A 590 0.61 32.53 0.62
CA TRP A 590 -0.14 31.57 1.41
C TRP A 590 0.79 30.64 2.21
N VAL A 591 1.72 29.94 1.53
CA VAL A 591 2.70 29.06 2.19
C VAL A 591 3.59 29.85 3.15
N ARG A 592 4.00 31.05 2.78
CA ARG A 592 4.80 31.92 3.66
C ARG A 592 4.06 32.31 4.92
N LYS A 593 2.75 32.55 4.85
CA LYS A 593 1.91 32.86 6.01
C LYS A 593 1.68 31.63 6.89
N ASP A 594 1.45 30.49 6.26
CA ASP A 594 1.08 29.24 6.94
C ASP A 594 2.27 28.59 7.66
N ILE A 595 3.39 28.42 6.96
CA ILE A 595 4.58 27.72 7.50
C ILE A 595 5.70 28.71 7.88
N GLY A 596 5.91 29.73 7.06
CA GLY A 596 6.98 30.70 7.25
C GLY A 596 7.80 30.99 5.99
N PRO A 597 8.67 32.02 6.03
CA PRO A 597 9.42 32.47 4.85
C PRO A 597 10.33 31.41 4.23
N ILE A 598 10.86 30.49 5.05
CA ILE A 598 11.81 29.46 4.64
C ILE A 598 11.15 28.40 3.76
N ALA A 599 9.83 28.18 3.94
CA ALA A 599 9.02 27.21 3.20
C ALA A 599 8.43 27.76 1.91
N SER A 600 8.64 29.03 1.64
CA SER A 600 8.07 29.70 0.45
C SER A 600 8.62 29.07 -0.83
N PRO A 601 7.77 28.55 -1.74
CA PRO A 601 8.23 28.05 -3.03
C PRO A 601 8.96 29.13 -3.83
N ASP A 602 10.15 28.78 -4.35
CA ASP A 602 10.89 29.64 -5.26
C ASP A 602 10.31 29.61 -6.66
N LEU A 603 9.84 28.43 -7.07
CA LEU A 603 9.20 28.20 -8.35
C LEU A 603 7.89 27.43 -8.15
N ILE A 604 6.83 27.89 -8.82
CA ILE A 604 5.55 27.17 -8.91
C ILE A 604 5.25 26.93 -10.39
N GLN A 605 5.09 25.67 -10.75
CA GLN A 605 4.63 25.25 -12.07
C GLN A 605 3.21 24.71 -11.97
N PHE A 606 2.27 25.35 -12.66
CA PHE A 606 0.95 24.77 -12.84
C PHE A 606 0.99 23.63 -13.84
N ALA A 607 0.38 22.53 -13.50
CA ALA A 607 0.39 21.29 -14.27
C ALA A 607 -1.02 20.71 -14.40
N PRO A 608 -1.37 20.12 -15.55
CA PRO A 608 -2.67 19.46 -15.70
C PRO A 608 -2.82 18.22 -14.83
N GLY A 609 -1.71 17.67 -14.36
CA GLY A 609 -1.62 16.53 -13.46
C GLY A 609 -0.19 16.30 -13.00
N LEU A 610 -0.01 15.39 -12.03
CA LEU A 610 1.30 14.99 -11.54
C LEU A 610 1.70 13.63 -12.11
N PRO A 611 3.02 13.37 -12.33
CA PRO A 611 3.48 12.08 -12.80
C PRO A 611 3.29 11.05 -11.68
N LYS A 612 2.35 10.14 -11.88
CA LYS A 612 1.98 9.12 -10.90
C LYS A 612 2.25 7.73 -11.45
N THR A 613 2.59 6.84 -10.56
CA THR A 613 2.45 5.42 -10.86
C THR A 613 0.98 5.09 -11.06
N ARG A 614 0.71 3.95 -11.67
CA ARG A 614 -0.68 3.47 -11.83
C ARG A 614 -1.38 3.15 -10.51
N SER A 615 -0.64 3.05 -9.41
CA SER A 615 -1.19 3.00 -8.04
C SER A 615 -1.51 4.37 -7.45
N GLY A 616 -1.28 5.45 -8.19
CA GLY A 616 -1.52 6.81 -7.73
C GLY A 616 -0.35 7.47 -7.00
N LYS A 617 0.74 6.75 -6.74
CA LYS A 617 1.92 7.32 -6.06
C LYS A 617 2.65 8.30 -6.96
N ILE A 618 2.89 9.52 -6.47
CA ILE A 618 3.64 10.56 -7.19
C ILE A 618 5.10 10.12 -7.38
N MET A 619 5.59 10.22 -8.60
CA MET A 619 6.95 9.88 -8.97
C MET A 619 7.87 11.11 -8.81
N ARG A 620 8.17 11.49 -7.56
CA ARG A 620 9.00 12.67 -7.25
C ARG A 620 10.38 12.65 -7.90
N ARG A 621 10.92 11.47 -8.16
CA ARG A 621 12.19 11.33 -8.89
C ARG A 621 12.12 12.01 -10.28
N ILE A 622 11.02 11.84 -11.01
CA ILE A 622 10.81 12.47 -12.32
C ILE A 622 10.69 13.99 -12.15
N LEU A 623 9.89 14.43 -11.19
CA LEU A 623 9.71 15.86 -10.88
C LEU A 623 11.05 16.53 -10.50
N ARG A 624 11.88 15.84 -9.70
CA ARG A 624 13.20 16.32 -9.32
C ARG A 624 14.11 16.48 -10.52
N LYS A 625 14.16 15.50 -11.44
CA LYS A 625 14.97 15.59 -12.66
C LYS A 625 14.52 16.73 -13.58
N ILE A 626 13.23 17.00 -13.65
CA ILE A 626 12.69 18.17 -14.38
C ILE A 626 13.11 19.46 -13.67
N ALA A 627 13.01 19.52 -12.34
CA ALA A 627 13.41 20.67 -11.54
C ALA A 627 14.94 20.94 -11.56
N GLU A 628 15.77 19.89 -11.74
CA GLU A 628 17.22 19.98 -11.93
C GLU A 628 17.63 20.37 -13.37
N ASP A 629 16.67 20.59 -14.28
CA ASP A 629 16.88 20.81 -15.72
C ASP A 629 17.61 19.65 -16.43
N GLU A 630 17.34 18.42 -15.98
CA GLU A 630 17.89 17.16 -16.53
C GLU A 630 16.82 16.24 -17.16
N PRO A 631 16.01 16.74 -18.11
CA PRO A 631 14.90 15.95 -18.66
C PRO A 631 15.35 14.74 -19.50
N SER A 632 16.61 14.65 -19.87
CA SER A 632 17.18 13.50 -20.58
C SER A 632 17.51 12.32 -19.64
N SER A 633 17.49 12.52 -18.32
CA SER A 633 17.88 11.52 -17.30
C SER A 633 16.74 11.12 -16.38
N LEU A 634 15.49 11.09 -16.89
CA LEU A 634 14.30 10.77 -16.08
C LEU A 634 14.30 9.36 -15.48
N GLY A 635 15.14 8.46 -15.98
CA GLY A 635 15.21 7.07 -15.56
C GLY A 635 13.97 6.26 -15.99
N ASP A 636 13.63 5.21 -15.27
CA ASP A 636 12.50 4.34 -15.61
C ASP A 636 11.15 5.07 -15.50
N THR A 637 10.49 5.27 -16.64
CA THR A 637 9.14 5.86 -16.76
C THR A 637 8.07 4.80 -17.04
N SER A 638 8.44 3.53 -17.09
CA SER A 638 7.57 2.43 -17.49
C SER A 638 6.37 2.20 -16.55
N THR A 639 6.47 2.72 -15.31
CA THR A 639 5.42 2.60 -14.29
C THR A 639 4.43 3.76 -14.28
N LEU A 640 4.61 4.75 -15.17
CA LEU A 640 3.71 5.92 -15.27
C LEU A 640 2.30 5.51 -15.69
N ALA A 641 1.33 6.12 -15.04
CA ALA A 641 -0.08 5.98 -15.41
C ALA A 641 -0.39 6.71 -16.73
N ASP A 642 0.17 7.89 -16.90
CA ASP A 642 0.04 8.74 -18.09
C ASP A 642 1.39 9.39 -18.44
N PRO A 643 2.09 8.90 -19.45
CA PRO A 643 3.36 9.49 -19.90
C PRO A 643 3.21 10.92 -20.46
N ALA A 644 2.04 11.30 -21.01
CA ALA A 644 1.83 12.63 -21.59
C ALA A 644 1.95 13.77 -20.54
N VAL A 645 1.68 13.46 -19.28
CA VAL A 645 1.90 14.41 -18.18
C VAL A 645 3.36 14.83 -18.06
N VAL A 646 4.27 13.90 -18.29
CA VAL A 646 5.72 14.18 -18.21
C VAL A 646 6.17 15.10 -19.34
N ASP A 647 5.66 14.88 -20.55
CA ASP A 647 5.97 15.73 -21.71
C ASP A 647 5.51 17.17 -21.47
N ASP A 648 4.31 17.35 -20.90
CA ASP A 648 3.80 18.66 -20.51
C ASP A 648 4.69 19.33 -19.45
N LEU A 649 5.05 18.60 -18.39
CA LEU A 649 5.90 19.10 -17.33
C LEU A 649 7.28 19.54 -17.84
N VAL A 650 7.89 18.75 -18.70
CA VAL A 650 9.19 19.07 -19.35
C VAL A 650 9.07 20.31 -20.23
N LYS A 651 8.00 20.40 -21.02
CA LYS A 651 7.76 21.52 -21.92
C LYS A 651 7.56 22.85 -21.18
N ASN A 652 6.82 22.81 -20.07
CA ASN A 652 6.38 23.98 -19.31
C ASN A 652 7.24 24.28 -18.06
N ARG A 653 8.41 23.63 -17.90
CA ARG A 653 9.27 23.82 -16.73
C ARG A 653 9.73 25.28 -16.57
N GLN A 654 9.78 25.74 -15.33
CA GLN A 654 10.03 27.14 -14.97
C GLN A 654 11.52 27.49 -14.86
N ASN A 655 12.42 26.51 -14.86
CA ASN A 655 13.85 26.64 -14.67
C ASN A 655 14.67 26.54 -15.97
N LYS A 656 14.07 26.80 -17.14
CA LYS A 656 14.80 26.79 -18.43
C LYS A 656 15.94 27.80 -18.40
N LYS A 657 17.16 27.36 -18.62
CA LYS A 657 18.31 28.25 -18.82
C LYS A 657 18.07 29.08 -20.08
N GLY A 658 17.73 30.34 -19.91
CA GLY A 658 17.44 31.26 -21.03
C GLY A 658 16.16 32.09 -20.88
N ALA A 659 15.34 31.88 -19.88
CA ALA A 659 14.27 32.78 -19.51
C ALA A 659 14.79 33.80 -18.47
N ALA A 660 15.70 34.67 -18.89
CA ALA A 660 15.95 35.90 -18.13
C ALA A 660 14.84 36.87 -18.47
N VAL A 661 14.09 37.33 -17.46
CA VAL A 661 13.32 38.58 -17.52
C VAL A 661 14.19 39.71 -17.01
#